data_26b62b591bbfff513e452a668eaa136f
#
_entry.id   26b62b591bbfff513e452a668eaa136f
#
_cell.length_a   1.000
_cell.length_b   1.000
_cell.length_c   1.000
_cell.angle_alpha   90.00
_cell.angle_beta   90.00
_cell.angle_gamma   90.00
#
_symmetry.space_group_name_H-M   'P 1'
#
loop_
_entity.id
_entity.type
_entity.pdbx_description
1 polymer ?
#
loop_
_entity_poly.entity_id
_entity_poly.type
_entity_poly.pdbx_seq_one_letter_code
_entity_poly.pdbx_strand_id
1 'polypeptide(L)'
;MTYGLFLAAALLRFLDPYTSVYQTDDPAEGRRLASEIGYWPVPQGLVDPLAKNLKPRVVHAVFRVQEKPFADYDPSKPNPLFKVNQVGYLPHAPKFAYVGAWLGPAFGAWRSKKSMTGWQLVAEKTGEVAFDSREPPVKRVVDGQTKEGVPFTGEETYELDFSSVTNEGVYFVRIPDVGRSASFRIAAAAAEDAFRVHMGGLYQKRCGIAKEEPYTHWTAGACHTEVVRGRFAPEEGKLEPKTVRWFDVIRHNTDWEHGERLHLVGGWHDAADYDRRPAHLNIVNDLCAVYLMRPQNFRDGQLAIPENANGIPDILDEAEWGLRHLLAGQQEDGGVGTWIESTGHPGPGNVAAKDPMRYALSRATRRSSLMYAAHAALLVRCHAAFRGKYLESAKRAWDFAMASRPATDVFTVKRTTGRLFFKRTESSNVVWKESEGLPAAYLVKAAVNLHALTGDRRYFDPVERDPKRLMDELNRSGWSWIPLLYSGERTLGYPKELETYFRRWDQRTVNVAKEIRKQMKTAYAYRAPWWAPQKGWCHTMGWGQCHPLRRAQYLVAAHGMTGDSSYIESASLANDFHNGCNPQGTTLTSGLGEVYPVTFLDLPSYVDGIAEYVPGISPYRWNYGMPWKAVEMVFGGDKRRASQWPIWRRWGNLENQTVAASEYTVWETIAPAASVTGYLLMPSGTPPPKRPPPAQDLRDLPGYWLLP
;
A
#
# COMPACT_ATOMS: atom_id res chain seq x y z
N MET A 1 32.49 18.89 -32.64
CA MET A 1 32.87 18.28 -31.34
C MET A 1 31.68 17.78 -30.51
N THR A 2 30.50 18.32 -30.65
CA THR A 2 29.30 17.94 -29.86
C THR A 2 28.70 16.56 -30.23
N TYR A 3 28.80 16.13 -31.50
CA TYR A 3 28.32 14.82 -31.93
C TYR A 3 29.19 13.65 -31.44
N GLY A 4 30.50 13.87 -31.28
CA GLY A 4 31.42 12.85 -30.79
C GLY A 4 31.27 12.55 -29.29
N LEU A 5 30.90 13.55 -28.49
CA LEU A 5 30.59 13.38 -27.06
C LEU A 5 29.26 12.65 -26.82
N PHE A 6 28.27 12.88 -27.70
CA PHE A 6 27.01 12.15 -27.65
C PHE A 6 27.15 10.66 -28.02
N LEU A 7 27.98 10.36 -29.02
CA LEU A 7 28.28 8.97 -29.39
C LEU A 7 29.14 8.27 -28.32
N ALA A 8 30.08 8.97 -27.69
CA ALA A 8 30.91 8.43 -26.62
C ALA A 8 30.08 8.21 -25.34
N ALA A 9 29.16 9.11 -24.99
CA ALA A 9 28.23 8.93 -23.90
C ALA A 9 27.20 7.81 -24.16
N ALA A 10 26.74 7.66 -25.41
CA ALA A 10 25.88 6.56 -25.82
C ALA A 10 26.65 5.22 -25.85
N LEU A 11 27.90 5.20 -26.25
CA LEU A 11 28.76 4.00 -26.25
C LEU A 11 29.18 3.60 -24.82
N LEU A 12 29.48 4.55 -23.97
CA LEU A 12 29.71 4.29 -22.53
C LEU A 12 28.44 3.76 -21.84
N ARG A 13 27.23 4.24 -22.22
CA ARG A 13 25.96 3.68 -21.79
C ARG A 13 25.71 2.24 -22.27
N PHE A 14 26.29 1.84 -23.39
CA PHE A 14 26.25 0.44 -23.87
C PHE A 14 27.19 -0.49 -23.09
N LEU A 15 28.25 0.05 -22.52
CA LEU A 15 29.22 -0.72 -21.72
C LEU A 15 28.92 -0.73 -20.24
N ASP A 16 28.17 0.24 -19.80
CA ASP A 16 27.72 0.36 -18.39
C ASP A 16 26.23 0.69 -18.32
N PRO A 17 25.35 -0.32 -18.28
CA PRO A 17 23.92 -0.13 -18.21
C PRO A 17 23.43 0.47 -16.87
N TYR A 18 24.32 0.98 -16.03
CA TYR A 18 24.12 0.99 -14.60
C TYR A 18 24.20 2.33 -13.94
N THR A 19 23.88 3.33 -14.40
CA THR A 19 23.53 4.53 -13.65
C THR A 19 23.03 5.57 -14.55
N SER A 20 21.99 6.10 -14.21
CA SER A 20 21.85 7.51 -14.41
C SER A 20 21.00 8.03 -13.29
N VAL A 21 21.66 8.54 -12.30
CA VAL A 21 21.06 9.56 -11.49
C VAL A 21 21.20 10.84 -12.28
N TYR A 22 20.14 11.27 -12.93
CA TYR A 22 20.08 12.62 -13.46
C TYR A 22 19.43 13.49 -12.39
N GLN A 23 20.25 14.18 -11.65
CA GLN A 23 19.81 15.26 -10.79
C GLN A 23 20.31 16.55 -11.42
N THR A 24 19.43 17.49 -11.73
CA THR A 24 19.82 18.81 -12.17
C THR A 24 19.03 19.87 -11.44
N ASP A 25 19.73 20.82 -10.87
CA ASP A 25 19.15 22.05 -10.30
C ASP A 25 18.94 23.14 -11.36
N ASP A 26 19.34 22.85 -12.62
CA ASP A 26 19.11 23.75 -13.74
C ASP A 26 17.72 23.54 -14.34
N PRO A 27 16.82 24.56 -14.24
CA PRO A 27 15.47 24.47 -14.79
C PRO A 27 15.43 24.25 -16.32
N ALA A 28 16.46 24.69 -17.07
CA ALA A 28 16.52 24.50 -18.51
C ALA A 28 16.86 23.05 -18.85
N GLU A 29 17.82 22.45 -18.16
CA GLU A 29 18.17 21.05 -18.29
C GLU A 29 17.03 20.16 -17.80
N GLY A 30 16.36 20.50 -16.70
CA GLY A 30 15.16 19.81 -16.22
C GLY A 30 14.05 19.77 -17.28
N ARG A 31 13.78 20.90 -17.93
CA ARG A 31 12.80 20.97 -19.05
C ARG A 31 13.23 20.12 -20.24
N ARG A 32 14.51 20.12 -20.59
CA ARG A 32 15.06 19.32 -21.67
C ARG A 32 14.89 17.81 -21.36
N LEU A 33 15.32 17.39 -20.20
CA LEU A 33 15.15 16.00 -19.73
C LEU A 33 13.67 15.61 -19.69
N ALA A 34 12.83 16.49 -19.17
CA ALA A 34 11.39 16.28 -19.09
C ALA A 34 10.77 16.06 -20.49
N SER A 35 11.19 16.84 -21.50
CA SER A 35 10.68 16.68 -22.88
C SER A 35 11.15 15.35 -23.51
N GLU A 36 12.37 14.94 -23.24
CA GLU A 36 12.95 13.70 -23.76
C GLU A 36 12.30 12.44 -23.12
N ILE A 37 11.93 12.49 -21.85
CA ILE A 37 11.31 11.37 -21.14
C ILE A 37 9.78 11.43 -21.11
N GLY A 38 9.17 12.42 -21.77
CA GLY A 38 7.72 12.52 -21.93
C GLY A 38 7.01 13.25 -20.80
N TYR A 39 7.70 14.13 -20.09
CA TYR A 39 7.12 15.04 -19.12
C TYR A 39 6.14 16.01 -19.80
N TRP A 40 5.02 16.28 -19.14
CA TRP A 40 4.05 17.25 -19.59
C TRP A 40 4.22 18.54 -18.79
N PRO A 41 4.65 19.64 -19.40
CA PRO A 41 4.71 20.90 -18.69
C PRO A 41 3.32 21.24 -18.15
N VAL A 42 3.23 21.50 -16.87
CA VAL A 42 1.97 21.88 -16.24
C VAL A 42 1.57 23.27 -16.75
N PRO A 43 0.38 23.44 -17.31
CA PRO A 43 -0.12 24.75 -17.65
C PRO A 43 -0.15 25.63 -16.40
N GLN A 44 0.44 26.83 -16.47
CA GLN A 44 0.61 27.73 -15.32
C GLN A 44 -0.71 28.08 -14.60
N GLY A 45 -1.84 27.99 -15.31
CA GLY A 45 -3.18 28.22 -14.75
C GLY A 45 -3.74 27.07 -13.88
N LEU A 46 -3.08 25.91 -13.87
CA LEU A 46 -3.51 24.72 -13.10
C LEU A 46 -2.73 24.51 -11.81
N VAL A 47 -1.76 25.36 -11.52
CA VAL A 47 -1.00 25.31 -10.26
C VAL A 47 -1.92 25.61 -9.09
N ASP A 48 -1.78 24.83 -8.04
CA ASP A 48 -2.55 25.05 -6.81
C ASP A 48 -2.28 26.46 -6.26
N PRO A 49 -3.33 27.28 -6.00
CA PRO A 49 -3.16 28.63 -5.49
C PRO A 49 -2.54 28.69 -4.08
N LEU A 50 -2.56 27.57 -3.33
CA LEU A 50 -1.90 27.49 -2.03
C LEU A 50 -0.41 27.13 -2.13
N ALA A 51 0.06 26.68 -3.28
CA ALA A 51 1.47 26.36 -3.48
C ALA A 51 2.33 27.61 -3.32
N LYS A 52 3.27 27.56 -2.39
CA LYS A 52 4.14 28.72 -2.05
C LYS A 52 5.37 28.84 -2.94
N ASN A 53 5.80 27.74 -3.59
CA ASN A 53 7.02 27.68 -4.39
C ASN A 53 6.77 27.00 -5.73
N LEU A 54 6.74 27.77 -6.79
CA LEU A 54 6.57 27.30 -8.17
C LEU A 54 7.91 26.90 -8.79
N LYS A 55 8.65 26.00 -8.19
CA LYS A 55 9.84 25.45 -8.87
C LYS A 55 9.39 24.32 -9.81
N PRO A 56 9.85 24.33 -11.08
CA PRO A 56 9.65 23.18 -11.94
C PRO A 56 10.30 21.97 -11.29
N ARG A 57 9.51 20.90 -11.11
CA ARG A 57 10.06 19.65 -10.60
C ARG A 57 10.98 19.04 -11.64
N VAL A 58 12.14 18.66 -11.19
CA VAL A 58 13.11 17.98 -12.00
C VAL A 58 12.91 16.48 -11.84
N VAL A 59 12.85 15.81 -12.98
CA VAL A 59 12.66 14.39 -13.06
C VAL A 59 13.96 13.67 -12.84
N HIS A 60 13.94 12.68 -11.96
CA HIS A 60 15.09 11.80 -11.76
C HIS A 60 14.78 10.40 -12.25
N ALA A 61 15.59 9.87 -13.12
CA ALA A 61 15.61 8.45 -13.42
C ALA A 61 16.72 7.80 -12.59
N VAL A 62 16.35 7.04 -11.57
CA VAL A 62 17.34 6.32 -10.75
C VAL A 62 17.21 4.84 -11.01
N PHE A 63 18.02 4.33 -11.91
CA PHE A 63 18.30 2.90 -11.99
C PHE A 63 19.50 2.63 -11.09
N ARG A 64 19.26 2.07 -9.92
CA ARG A 64 20.36 1.66 -9.04
C ARG A 64 20.91 0.32 -9.49
N VAL A 65 21.90 0.39 -10.31
CA VAL A 65 22.78 -0.72 -10.58
C VAL A 65 24.20 -0.27 -10.36
N GLN A 66 24.97 -1.07 -9.67
CA GLN A 66 26.28 -0.67 -9.21
C GLN A 66 27.32 -0.69 -10.30
N GLU A 67 28.09 0.37 -10.38
CA GLU A 67 28.89 0.74 -11.53
C GLU A 67 30.23 0.05 -11.65
N LYS A 68 30.78 -0.53 -10.62
CA LYS A 68 32.12 -1.13 -10.70
C LYS A 68 32.26 -2.37 -9.85
N PRO A 69 32.99 -3.37 -10.31
CA PRO A 69 33.53 -4.37 -9.40
C PRO A 69 34.46 -3.64 -8.43
N PHE A 70 34.18 -3.70 -7.15
CA PHE A 70 34.69 -2.95 -5.99
C PHE A 70 36.22 -2.96 -5.78
N ALA A 71 37.03 -2.87 -6.82
CA ALA A 71 38.49 -2.92 -6.71
C ALA A 71 39.08 -1.71 -5.95
N ASP A 72 38.38 -0.59 -5.97
CA ASP A 72 38.87 0.70 -5.43
C ASP A 72 37.91 1.28 -4.38
N TYR A 73 37.25 0.45 -3.61
CA TYR A 73 36.31 0.90 -2.62
C TYR A 73 37.00 1.48 -1.38
N ASP A 74 36.58 2.70 -1.00
CA ASP A 74 37.02 3.36 0.24
C ASP A 74 36.29 2.75 1.45
N PRO A 75 36.98 2.01 2.34
CA PRO A 75 36.36 1.35 3.48
C PRO A 75 35.81 2.32 4.54
N SER A 76 36.13 3.61 4.44
CA SER A 76 35.59 4.65 5.31
C SER A 76 34.18 5.09 4.92
N LYS A 77 33.78 4.82 3.67
CA LYS A 77 32.48 5.24 3.12
C LYS A 77 31.47 4.08 3.06
N PRO A 78 30.16 4.40 3.17
CA PRO A 78 29.13 3.39 2.99
C PRO A 78 29.22 2.70 1.62
N ASN A 79 29.16 1.38 1.63
CA ASN A 79 29.19 0.56 0.43
C ASN A 79 27.77 0.08 0.10
N PRO A 80 27.25 0.39 -1.11
CA PRO A 80 25.90 -0.02 -1.52
C PRO A 80 25.69 -1.54 -1.64
N LEU A 81 26.73 -2.37 -1.50
CA LEU A 81 26.56 -3.82 -1.31
C LEU A 81 25.76 -4.15 -0.06
N PHE A 82 25.91 -3.33 0.99
CA PHE A 82 25.19 -3.54 2.22
C PHE A 82 23.78 -3.01 2.13
N LYS A 83 22.82 -3.83 2.53
CA LYS A 83 21.40 -3.49 2.61
C LYS A 83 21.01 -3.50 4.07
N VAL A 84 20.56 -2.37 4.58
CA VAL A 84 20.16 -2.17 5.96
C VAL A 84 18.80 -1.50 6.04
N ASN A 85 18.10 -1.66 7.15
CA ASN A 85 16.90 -0.90 7.43
C ASN A 85 17.31 0.57 7.71
N GLN A 86 16.94 1.46 6.81
CA GLN A 86 17.32 2.87 6.85
C GLN A 86 16.46 3.68 7.85
N VAL A 87 15.31 3.15 8.26
CA VAL A 87 14.42 3.79 9.24
C VAL A 87 14.83 3.43 10.66
N GLY A 88 15.20 2.16 10.85
CA GLY A 88 15.71 1.63 12.11
C GLY A 88 15.13 0.26 12.45
N TYR A 89 15.94 -0.52 13.15
CA TYR A 89 15.56 -1.84 13.65
C TYR A 89 14.94 -1.73 15.03
N LEU A 90 13.95 -2.57 15.31
CA LEU A 90 13.37 -2.67 16.65
C LEU A 90 14.32 -3.43 17.59
N PRO A 91 14.53 -2.95 18.84
CA PRO A 91 15.53 -3.52 19.75
C PRO A 91 15.39 -5.03 19.99
N HIS A 92 14.18 -5.50 20.19
CA HIS A 92 13.88 -6.89 20.56
C HIS A 92 13.37 -7.76 19.39
N ALA A 93 13.40 -7.26 18.16
CA ALA A 93 13.06 -8.03 16.98
C ALA A 93 14.32 -8.69 16.38
N PRO A 94 14.17 -9.75 15.55
CA PRO A 94 15.27 -10.22 14.72
C PRO A 94 15.78 -9.11 13.81
N LYS A 95 17.10 -8.99 13.70
CA LYS A 95 17.78 -7.93 12.94
C LYS A 95 18.84 -8.50 12.03
N PHE A 96 18.68 -8.24 10.72
CA PHE A 96 19.61 -8.69 9.70
C PHE A 96 20.05 -7.53 8.81
N ALA A 97 21.33 -7.44 8.53
CA ALA A 97 21.84 -6.74 7.38
C ALA A 97 22.16 -7.76 6.28
N TYR A 98 22.20 -7.29 5.05
CA TYR A 98 22.51 -8.14 3.90
C TYR A 98 23.65 -7.56 3.10
N VAL A 99 24.45 -8.44 2.50
CA VAL A 99 25.50 -8.07 1.55
C VAL A 99 25.28 -8.83 0.26
N GLY A 100 25.17 -8.08 -0.83
CA GLY A 100 24.95 -8.65 -2.14
C GLY A 100 24.71 -7.56 -3.18
N ALA A 101 24.93 -7.88 -4.42
CA ALA A 101 24.59 -7.04 -5.54
C ALA A 101 24.47 -7.88 -6.82
N TRP A 102 23.70 -7.37 -7.74
CA TRP A 102 23.75 -7.80 -9.13
C TRP A 102 24.51 -6.75 -9.93
N LEU A 103 25.61 -7.19 -10.56
CA LEU A 103 26.51 -6.34 -11.32
C LEU A 103 26.16 -6.28 -12.81
N GLY A 104 24.93 -6.69 -13.15
CA GLY A 104 24.43 -6.64 -14.49
C GLY A 104 24.56 -7.92 -15.31
N PRO A 105 24.02 -7.89 -16.55
CA PRO A 105 24.03 -9.05 -17.41
C PRO A 105 25.44 -9.57 -17.73
N ALA A 106 26.42 -8.68 -17.77
CA ALA A 106 27.80 -9.04 -18.11
C ALA A 106 28.55 -9.69 -16.95
N PHE A 107 28.21 -9.34 -15.71
CA PHE A 107 28.98 -9.75 -14.52
C PHE A 107 28.18 -10.62 -13.55
N GLY A 108 26.85 -10.65 -13.66
CA GLY A 108 25.97 -11.45 -12.79
C GLY A 108 25.98 -11.00 -11.33
N ALA A 109 25.87 -11.95 -10.42
CA ALA A 109 25.91 -11.68 -8.98
C ALA A 109 27.34 -11.27 -8.54
N TRP A 110 27.42 -10.27 -7.66
CA TRP A 110 28.65 -9.96 -6.97
C TRP A 110 29.11 -11.14 -6.11
N ARG A 111 30.42 -11.39 -6.13
CA ARG A 111 31.08 -12.41 -5.30
C ARG A 111 32.31 -11.82 -4.64
N SER A 112 32.45 -12.06 -3.36
CA SER A 112 33.68 -11.65 -2.66
C SER A 112 34.90 -12.37 -3.26
N LYS A 113 35.95 -11.61 -3.53
CA LYS A 113 37.23 -12.15 -4.00
C LYS A 113 38.01 -12.85 -2.89
N LYS A 114 37.75 -12.48 -1.63
CA LYS A 114 38.34 -13.07 -0.43
C LYS A 114 37.26 -13.74 0.40
N SER A 115 37.63 -14.75 1.14
CA SER A 115 36.74 -15.36 2.13
C SER A 115 36.41 -14.33 3.21
N MET A 116 35.15 -14.10 3.44
CA MET A 116 34.68 -13.30 4.58
C MET A 116 34.83 -14.15 5.86
N THR A 117 35.78 -13.77 6.73
CA THR A 117 36.10 -14.57 7.92
C THR A 117 35.38 -14.12 9.18
N GLY A 118 34.71 -12.99 9.12
CA GLY A 118 33.94 -12.41 10.21
C GLY A 118 33.44 -11.03 9.85
N TRP A 119 32.68 -10.43 10.75
CA TRP A 119 32.11 -9.10 10.60
C TRP A 119 31.80 -8.46 11.93
N GLN A 120 31.63 -7.16 11.98
CA GLN A 120 31.43 -6.39 13.19
C GLN A 120 30.24 -5.45 13.07
N LEU A 121 29.49 -5.28 14.15
CA LEU A 121 28.58 -4.16 14.37
C LEU A 121 29.32 -3.11 15.20
N VAL A 122 29.42 -1.91 14.68
CA VAL A 122 30.19 -0.82 15.27
C VAL A 122 29.28 0.34 15.63
N ALA A 123 29.39 0.86 16.85
CA ALA A 123 28.68 2.06 17.26
C ALA A 123 29.25 3.28 16.53
N GLU A 124 28.40 4.01 15.79
CA GLU A 124 28.84 5.12 14.93
C GLU A 124 29.60 6.21 15.68
N LYS A 125 29.08 6.60 16.86
CA LYS A 125 29.60 7.75 17.62
C LYS A 125 30.92 7.44 18.32
N THR A 126 31.07 6.21 18.86
CA THR A 126 32.23 5.85 19.71
C THR A 126 33.26 5.05 18.95
N GLY A 127 32.90 4.42 17.84
CA GLY A 127 33.74 3.46 17.13
C GLY A 127 33.89 2.11 17.86
N GLU A 128 33.19 1.91 18.97
CA GLU A 128 33.23 0.67 19.75
C GLU A 128 32.54 -0.46 18.99
N VAL A 129 33.11 -1.66 19.09
CA VAL A 129 32.52 -2.87 18.51
C VAL A 129 31.43 -3.38 19.46
N ALA A 130 30.17 -3.16 19.08
CA ALA A 130 29.03 -3.63 19.85
C ALA A 130 28.75 -5.13 19.66
N PHE A 131 29.17 -5.70 18.53
CA PHE A 131 29.09 -7.13 18.25
C PHE A 131 30.21 -7.53 17.29
N ASP A 132 30.87 -8.64 17.61
CA ASP A 132 31.99 -9.19 16.85
C ASP A 132 31.70 -10.66 16.48
N SER A 133 31.33 -10.89 15.24
CA SER A 133 31.14 -12.23 14.71
C SER A 133 32.47 -12.74 14.14
N ARG A 134 32.98 -13.81 14.72
CA ARG A 134 34.13 -14.54 14.17
C ARG A 134 33.74 -15.54 13.09
N GLU A 135 32.44 -15.79 12.96
CA GLU A 135 31.88 -16.64 11.92
C GLU A 135 31.60 -15.79 10.65
N PRO A 136 31.80 -16.38 9.47
CA PRO A 136 31.46 -15.69 8.21
C PRO A 136 29.96 -15.41 8.13
N PRO A 137 29.57 -14.39 7.35
CA PRO A 137 28.16 -14.15 7.04
C PRO A 137 27.51 -15.38 6.40
N VAL A 138 26.27 -15.66 6.77
CA VAL A 138 25.54 -16.83 6.25
C VAL A 138 25.09 -16.56 4.82
N LYS A 139 25.55 -17.38 3.87
CA LYS A 139 25.11 -17.30 2.50
C LYS A 139 23.65 -17.75 2.41
N ARG A 140 22.79 -16.92 1.85
CA ARG A 140 21.40 -17.28 1.49
C ARG A 140 21.43 -18.15 0.21
N VAL A 141 20.79 -19.30 0.28
CA VAL A 141 21.00 -20.39 -0.71
C VAL A 141 20.24 -20.17 -2.01
N VAL A 142 19.14 -19.42 -2.03
CA VAL A 142 18.25 -19.38 -3.19
C VAL A 142 17.82 -17.95 -3.50
N ASP A 143 18.17 -17.48 -4.68
CA ASP A 143 17.42 -16.45 -5.36
C ASP A 143 16.27 -17.12 -6.12
N GLY A 144 15.03 -16.76 -5.82
CA GLY A 144 13.87 -17.28 -6.54
C GLY A 144 13.92 -16.90 -8.02
N GLN A 145 13.14 -17.57 -8.86
CA GLN A 145 13.03 -17.27 -10.29
C GLN A 145 11.61 -17.40 -10.80
N THR A 146 11.33 -16.74 -11.93
CA THR A 146 10.06 -16.91 -12.65
C THR A 146 9.97 -18.27 -13.31
N LYS A 147 8.82 -18.59 -13.89
CA LYS A 147 8.65 -19.81 -14.72
C LYS A 147 9.61 -19.88 -15.89
N GLU A 148 9.93 -18.72 -16.45
CA GLU A 148 10.84 -18.55 -17.57
C GLU A 148 12.31 -18.57 -17.14
N GLY A 149 12.60 -18.81 -15.85
CA GLY A 149 13.94 -18.89 -15.31
C GLY A 149 14.60 -17.52 -15.04
N VAL A 150 13.83 -16.43 -15.06
CA VAL A 150 14.39 -15.09 -14.74
C VAL A 150 14.55 -14.97 -13.23
N PRO A 151 15.74 -14.66 -12.72
CA PRO A 151 15.98 -14.52 -11.29
C PRO A 151 15.22 -13.32 -10.71
N PHE A 152 14.89 -13.39 -9.41
CA PHE A 152 14.22 -12.27 -8.75
C PHE A 152 15.15 -11.11 -8.51
N THR A 153 16.31 -11.36 -7.92
CA THR A 153 17.27 -10.33 -7.54
C THR A 153 18.53 -10.36 -8.38
N GLY A 154 18.90 -11.53 -8.89
CA GLY A 154 20.15 -11.77 -9.58
C GLY A 154 21.37 -11.77 -8.63
N GLU A 155 21.17 -11.87 -7.33
CA GLU A 155 22.20 -11.73 -6.31
C GLU A 155 22.57 -13.06 -5.65
N GLU A 156 23.84 -13.15 -5.24
CA GLU A 156 24.26 -14.00 -4.14
C GLU A 156 24.29 -13.15 -2.86
N THR A 157 23.37 -13.42 -1.94
CA THR A 157 23.15 -12.59 -0.76
C THR A 157 23.73 -13.27 0.49
N TYR A 158 24.43 -12.51 1.29
CA TYR A 158 24.97 -12.93 2.59
C TYR A 158 24.23 -12.19 3.70
N GLU A 159 23.90 -12.91 4.76
CA GLU A 159 23.12 -12.43 5.89
C GLU A 159 24.00 -12.25 7.12
N LEU A 160 23.88 -11.10 7.79
CA LEU A 160 24.57 -10.73 9.01
C LEU A 160 23.53 -10.60 10.11
N ASP A 161 23.50 -11.53 11.05
CA ASP A 161 22.56 -11.60 12.17
C ASP A 161 23.12 -10.91 13.41
N PHE A 162 22.54 -9.76 13.78
CA PHE A 162 22.85 -9.03 15.02
C PHE A 162 21.63 -8.93 15.95
N SER A 163 20.72 -9.89 15.88
CA SER A 163 19.49 -9.93 16.69
C SER A 163 19.73 -9.85 18.18
N SER A 164 20.89 -10.31 18.66
CA SER A 164 21.29 -10.26 20.07
C SER A 164 21.58 -8.85 20.59
N VAL A 165 21.87 -7.89 19.72
CA VAL A 165 22.11 -6.50 20.11
C VAL A 165 20.79 -5.77 20.30
N THR A 166 20.45 -5.43 21.54
CA THR A 166 19.20 -4.79 21.92
C THR A 166 19.36 -3.34 22.37
N ASN A 167 20.59 -2.90 22.57
CA ASN A 167 20.88 -1.53 22.99
C ASN A 167 20.52 -0.55 21.89
N GLU A 168 19.75 0.47 22.25
CA GLU A 168 19.44 1.55 21.33
C GLU A 168 20.68 2.38 21.00
N GLY A 169 20.79 2.80 19.74
CA GLY A 169 21.94 3.55 19.26
C GLY A 169 22.00 3.62 17.74
N VAL A 170 23.03 4.28 17.24
CA VAL A 170 23.34 4.35 15.81
C VAL A 170 24.56 3.48 15.53
N TYR A 171 24.43 2.62 14.54
CA TYR A 171 25.41 1.58 14.23
C TYR A 171 25.65 1.48 12.73
N PHE A 172 26.74 0.83 12.35
CA PHE A 172 26.97 0.30 11.03
C PHE A 172 27.58 -1.11 11.11
N VAL A 173 27.36 -1.93 10.10
CA VAL A 173 28.06 -3.20 9.96
C VAL A 173 29.33 -3.02 9.12
N ARG A 174 30.38 -3.74 9.46
CA ARG A 174 31.68 -3.73 8.77
C ARG A 174 32.15 -5.15 8.51
N ILE A 175 32.60 -5.41 7.28
CA ILE A 175 33.28 -6.64 6.89
C ILE A 175 34.69 -6.26 6.40
N PRO A 176 35.77 -6.82 6.97
CA PRO A 176 37.11 -6.60 6.44
C PRO A 176 37.20 -6.91 4.95
N ASP A 177 37.94 -6.10 4.21
CA ASP A 177 38.13 -6.21 2.75
C ASP A 177 36.87 -6.06 1.87
N VAL A 178 35.69 -5.85 2.47
CA VAL A 178 34.43 -5.60 1.76
C VAL A 178 33.95 -4.16 1.97
N GLY A 179 34.07 -3.65 3.21
CA GLY A 179 33.67 -2.30 3.56
C GLY A 179 32.64 -2.22 4.67
N ARG A 180 31.90 -1.12 4.72
CA ARG A 180 30.86 -0.88 5.73
C ARG A 180 29.52 -0.54 5.12
N SER A 181 28.45 -0.73 5.89
CA SER A 181 27.12 -0.23 5.54
C SER A 181 27.01 1.29 5.73
N ALA A 182 25.91 1.88 5.20
CA ALA A 182 25.39 3.11 5.77
C ALA A 182 25.07 2.90 7.25
N SER A 183 25.06 3.99 8.02
CA SER A 183 24.65 3.95 9.42
C SER A 183 23.14 3.74 9.52
N PHE A 184 22.73 3.02 10.56
CA PHE A 184 21.33 2.78 10.87
C PHE A 184 21.16 2.82 12.39
N ARG A 185 19.93 2.99 12.82
CA ARG A 185 19.62 2.96 14.25
C ARG A 185 18.97 1.65 14.69
N ILE A 186 19.18 1.30 15.94
CA ILE A 186 18.34 0.37 16.69
C ILE A 186 17.55 1.24 17.65
N ALA A 187 16.23 1.30 17.51
CA ALA A 187 15.38 2.18 18.30
C ALA A 187 13.94 1.72 18.33
N ALA A 188 13.29 1.77 19.48
CA ALA A 188 11.85 1.50 19.62
C ALA A 188 11.01 2.51 18.82
N ALA A 189 11.45 3.76 18.77
CA ALA A 189 10.77 4.83 18.01
C ALA A 189 10.74 4.60 16.49
N ALA A 190 11.53 3.69 15.92
CA ALA A 190 11.60 3.47 14.48
C ALA A 190 10.26 3.07 13.86
N ALA A 191 9.45 2.28 14.57
CA ALA A 191 8.11 1.90 14.11
C ALA A 191 7.14 3.09 14.16
N GLU A 192 7.24 3.96 15.16
CA GLU A 192 6.38 5.14 15.27
C GLU A 192 6.69 6.16 14.16
N ASP A 193 7.96 6.37 13.84
CA ASP A 193 8.35 7.25 12.74
C ASP A 193 7.81 6.75 11.41
N ALA A 194 7.94 5.44 11.13
CA ALA A 194 7.36 4.83 9.93
C ALA A 194 5.82 4.94 9.92
N PHE A 195 5.17 4.65 11.04
CA PHE A 195 3.71 4.76 11.18
C PHE A 195 3.22 6.17 10.88
N ARG A 196 3.86 7.20 11.47
CA ARG A 196 3.50 8.60 11.25
C ARG A 196 3.64 9.00 9.78
N VAL A 197 4.69 8.55 9.11
CA VAL A 197 4.88 8.84 7.68
C VAL A 197 3.80 8.18 6.83
N HIS A 198 3.47 6.91 7.09
CA HIS A 198 2.40 6.23 6.35
C HIS A 198 1.03 6.86 6.59
N MET A 199 0.71 7.23 7.83
CA MET A 199 -0.54 7.92 8.16
C MET A 199 -0.59 9.33 7.54
N GLY A 200 0.55 10.02 7.50
CA GLY A 200 0.69 11.29 6.78
C GLY A 200 0.38 11.14 5.28
N GLY A 201 0.79 10.03 4.67
CA GLY A 201 0.41 9.68 3.30
C GLY A 201 -1.11 9.55 3.11
N LEU A 202 -1.83 8.93 4.05
CA LEU A 202 -3.30 8.90 4.03
C LEU A 202 -3.89 10.31 4.17
N TYR A 203 -3.43 11.10 5.14
CA TYR A 203 -3.88 12.47 5.34
C TYR A 203 -3.76 13.30 4.07
N GLN A 204 -2.63 13.20 3.34
CA GLN A 204 -2.43 13.90 2.07
C GLN A 204 -3.44 13.51 0.99
N LYS A 205 -4.01 12.32 1.07
CA LYS A 205 -5.01 11.83 0.12
C LYS A 205 -6.45 12.06 0.56
N ARG A 206 -6.69 12.64 1.73
CA ARG A 206 -8.03 13.04 2.16
C ARG A 206 -8.70 13.94 1.13
N CYS A 207 -9.92 13.63 0.76
CA CYS A 207 -10.73 14.41 -0.18
C CYS A 207 -11.70 15.33 0.56
N GLY A 208 -11.88 16.55 0.07
CA GLY A 208 -12.88 17.47 0.59
C GLY A 208 -12.35 18.53 1.57
N ILE A 209 -11.07 18.49 1.96
CA ILE A 209 -10.47 19.51 2.82
C ILE A 209 -9.23 20.13 2.20
N ALA A 210 -8.91 21.35 2.63
CA ALA A 210 -7.59 21.94 2.39
C ALA A 210 -6.53 21.20 3.21
N LYS A 211 -5.33 21.05 2.66
CA LYS A 211 -4.12 20.61 3.35
C LYS A 211 -3.30 21.86 3.63
N GLU A 212 -2.99 22.10 4.89
CA GLU A 212 -2.36 23.37 5.30
C GLU A 212 -1.50 23.21 6.55
N GLU A 213 -0.63 24.17 6.79
CA GLU A 213 0.11 24.25 8.04
C GLU A 213 -0.87 24.40 9.24
N PRO A 214 -0.58 23.83 10.41
CA PRO A 214 0.67 23.14 10.76
C PRO A 214 0.68 21.64 10.47
N TYR A 215 -0.34 21.10 9.82
CA TYR A 215 -0.51 19.64 9.64
C TYR A 215 0.36 19.08 8.53
N THR A 216 0.67 19.89 7.53
CA THR A 216 1.53 19.50 6.42
C THR A 216 2.18 20.68 5.73
N HIS A 217 3.41 20.46 5.24
CA HIS A 217 4.10 21.37 4.36
C HIS A 217 3.57 21.30 2.91
N TRP A 218 3.04 20.14 2.50
CA TRP A 218 2.47 19.92 1.15
C TRP A 218 1.04 20.45 1.10
N THR A 219 0.93 21.76 0.96
CA THR A 219 -0.35 22.46 1.02
C THR A 219 -1.14 22.31 -0.28
N ALA A 220 -2.45 22.17 -0.18
CA ALA A 220 -3.37 22.10 -1.30
C ALA A 220 -4.76 22.60 -0.92
N GLY A 221 -5.51 23.11 -1.89
CA GLY A 221 -6.90 23.54 -1.69
C GLY A 221 -7.86 22.38 -1.45
N ALA A 222 -9.01 22.68 -0.86
CA ALA A 222 -10.11 21.72 -0.75
C ALA A 222 -10.57 21.27 -2.15
N CYS A 223 -10.97 20.00 -2.28
CA CYS A 223 -11.27 19.39 -3.57
C CYS A 223 -12.54 18.53 -3.54
N HIS A 224 -13.22 18.40 -4.68
CA HIS A 224 -14.26 17.41 -5.00
C HIS A 224 -15.40 17.29 -3.96
N THR A 225 -15.82 18.41 -3.37
CA THR A 225 -16.92 18.43 -2.41
C THR A 225 -18.29 18.39 -3.07
N GLU A 226 -18.41 18.92 -4.30
CA GLU A 226 -19.65 18.97 -5.04
C GLU A 226 -19.81 17.74 -5.93
N VAL A 227 -20.82 16.93 -5.63
CA VAL A 227 -21.09 15.66 -6.29
C VAL A 227 -22.56 15.61 -6.68
N VAL A 228 -22.88 15.04 -7.85
CA VAL A 228 -24.26 14.80 -8.26
C VAL A 228 -24.64 13.35 -7.96
N ARG A 229 -25.83 13.10 -7.44
CA ARG A 229 -26.31 11.73 -7.29
C ARG A 229 -26.57 11.12 -8.67
N GLY A 230 -25.77 10.12 -9.01
CA GLY A 230 -25.82 9.43 -10.29
C GLY A 230 -26.76 8.21 -10.26
N ARG A 231 -27.03 7.69 -11.45
CA ARG A 231 -27.79 6.44 -11.63
C ARG A 231 -26.90 5.22 -11.82
N PHE A 232 -25.59 5.42 -12.04
CA PHE A 232 -24.65 4.32 -12.24
C PHE A 232 -24.52 3.47 -10.97
N ALA A 233 -24.11 2.24 -11.15
CA ALA A 233 -23.97 1.28 -10.06
C ALA A 233 -22.50 0.91 -9.85
N PRO A 234 -22.13 0.46 -8.64
CA PRO A 234 -20.77 0.02 -8.35
C PRO A 234 -20.31 -1.14 -9.25
N GLU A 235 -19.00 -1.32 -9.34
CA GLU A 235 -18.31 -2.35 -10.16
C GLU A 235 -18.75 -3.81 -9.92
N GLU A 236 -19.49 -4.06 -8.87
CA GLU A 236 -19.86 -5.42 -8.45
C GLU A 236 -20.94 -6.09 -9.28
N GLY A 237 -21.60 -5.33 -10.14
CA GLY A 237 -22.55 -5.86 -11.12
C GLY A 237 -21.87 -6.23 -12.44
N LYS A 238 -22.59 -6.93 -13.28
CA LYS A 238 -22.16 -7.21 -14.66
C LYS A 238 -22.66 -6.12 -15.58
N LEU A 239 -21.74 -5.44 -16.23
CA LEU A 239 -22.01 -4.50 -17.30
C LEU A 239 -21.88 -5.22 -18.65
N GLU A 240 -22.95 -5.22 -19.44
CA GLU A 240 -22.96 -5.86 -20.77
C GLU A 240 -23.37 -4.83 -21.85
N PRO A 241 -22.56 -4.64 -22.89
CA PRO A 241 -21.32 -5.33 -23.21
C PRO A 241 -20.13 -4.81 -22.36
N LYS A 242 -19.16 -5.69 -22.05
CA LYS A 242 -17.98 -5.40 -21.23
C LYS A 242 -17.02 -4.34 -21.80
N THR A 243 -17.21 -3.95 -23.05
CA THR A 243 -16.38 -2.95 -23.74
C THR A 243 -16.73 -1.51 -23.38
N VAL A 244 -17.81 -1.29 -22.65
CA VAL A 244 -18.24 0.04 -22.22
C VAL A 244 -17.51 0.41 -20.91
N ARG A 245 -17.03 1.65 -20.84
CA ARG A 245 -16.40 2.19 -19.63
C ARG A 245 -17.44 2.85 -18.73
N TRP A 246 -17.26 2.77 -17.44
CA TRP A 246 -18.09 3.48 -16.47
C TRP A 246 -18.10 5.00 -16.70
N PHE A 247 -16.99 5.60 -17.09
CA PHE A 247 -16.94 7.01 -17.48
C PHE A 247 -17.98 7.41 -18.52
N ASP A 248 -18.20 6.55 -19.50
CA ASP A 248 -19.21 6.81 -20.54
C ASP A 248 -20.63 6.64 -20.00
N VAL A 249 -20.84 5.67 -19.10
CA VAL A 249 -22.13 5.50 -18.41
C VAL A 249 -22.43 6.73 -17.56
N ILE A 250 -21.50 7.16 -16.74
CA ILE A 250 -21.64 8.31 -15.84
C ILE A 250 -21.89 9.59 -16.64
N ARG A 251 -21.09 9.82 -17.68
CA ARG A 251 -21.19 11.02 -18.53
C ARG A 251 -22.57 11.16 -19.17
N HIS A 252 -23.17 10.05 -19.64
CA HIS A 252 -24.38 10.09 -20.44
C HIS A 252 -25.66 9.84 -19.64
N ASN A 253 -25.57 9.31 -18.41
CA ASN A 253 -26.76 8.91 -17.65
C ASN A 253 -26.88 9.61 -16.29
N THR A 254 -25.98 10.54 -15.96
CA THR A 254 -26.13 11.42 -14.79
C THR A 254 -26.85 12.69 -15.24
N ASP A 255 -27.86 13.10 -14.49
CA ASP A 255 -28.52 14.39 -14.68
C ASP A 255 -27.67 15.51 -14.07
N TRP A 256 -26.79 16.04 -14.89
CA TRP A 256 -25.81 17.05 -14.45
C TRP A 256 -26.42 18.43 -14.23
N GLU A 257 -27.61 18.70 -14.73
CA GLU A 257 -28.26 20.00 -14.65
C GLU A 257 -29.26 20.07 -13.50
N HIS A 258 -30.11 19.04 -13.35
CA HIS A 258 -31.21 19.04 -12.40
C HIS A 258 -31.08 17.93 -11.33
N GLY A 259 -30.05 17.10 -11.41
CA GLY A 259 -29.83 16.03 -10.44
C GLY A 259 -29.53 16.56 -9.03
N GLU A 260 -29.81 15.75 -8.04
CA GLU A 260 -29.55 16.07 -6.62
C GLU A 260 -28.06 16.35 -6.42
N ARG A 261 -27.75 17.57 -5.95
CA ARG A 261 -26.38 17.99 -5.60
C ARG A 261 -26.12 17.72 -4.13
N LEU A 262 -24.99 17.11 -3.89
CA LEU A 262 -24.53 16.72 -2.55
C LEU A 262 -23.21 17.40 -2.25
N HIS A 263 -23.07 17.91 -1.03
CA HIS A 263 -21.79 18.37 -0.50
C HIS A 263 -21.15 17.25 0.32
N LEU A 264 -20.13 16.58 -0.21
CA LEU A 264 -19.56 15.38 0.36
C LEU A 264 -18.08 15.56 0.72
N VAL A 265 -17.81 15.63 2.02
CA VAL A 265 -16.45 15.69 2.60
C VAL A 265 -16.09 14.34 3.19
N GLY A 266 -14.91 13.82 2.88
CA GLY A 266 -14.42 12.53 3.37
C GLY A 266 -14.00 11.58 2.26
N GLY A 267 -13.39 10.47 2.66
CA GLY A 267 -12.76 9.52 1.75
C GLY A 267 -11.40 9.99 1.24
N TRP A 268 -10.76 9.16 0.46
CA TRP A 268 -9.44 9.41 -0.12
C TRP A 268 -9.50 9.27 -1.63
N HIS A 269 -8.58 9.91 -2.32
CA HIS A 269 -8.37 9.71 -3.74
C HIS A 269 -7.02 9.03 -4.00
N ASP A 270 -6.94 8.32 -5.12
CA ASP A 270 -5.76 7.57 -5.54
C ASP A 270 -4.70 8.43 -6.28
N ALA A 271 -3.83 7.79 -7.00
CA ALA A 271 -2.65 8.34 -7.64
C ALA A 271 -2.96 9.38 -8.73
N ALA A 272 -3.68 8.95 -9.76
CA ALA A 272 -4.01 9.73 -10.96
C ALA A 272 -5.51 9.91 -11.15
N ASP A 273 -6.29 9.41 -10.21
CA ASP A 273 -7.73 9.46 -10.16
C ASP A 273 -8.15 10.17 -8.87
N TYR A 274 -9.12 11.05 -8.99
CA TYR A 274 -9.70 11.70 -7.81
C TYR A 274 -11.03 11.04 -7.41
N ASP A 275 -11.25 9.81 -7.84
CA ASP A 275 -12.39 9.01 -7.44
C ASP A 275 -12.28 8.52 -5.99
N ARG A 276 -13.40 8.15 -5.41
CA ARG A 276 -13.51 7.54 -4.08
C ARG A 276 -14.17 6.18 -4.24
N ARG A 277 -13.34 5.14 -4.32
CA ARG A 277 -13.79 3.77 -4.66
C ARG A 277 -14.32 3.01 -3.46
N PRO A 278 -15.22 2.06 -3.68
CA PRO A 278 -15.66 1.14 -2.62
C PRO A 278 -14.49 0.40 -1.94
N ALA A 279 -13.43 0.10 -2.71
CA ALA A 279 -12.23 -0.55 -2.19
C ALA A 279 -11.50 0.25 -1.11
N HIS A 280 -11.67 1.58 -1.05
CA HIS A 280 -11.08 2.42 -0.01
C HIS A 280 -11.66 2.14 1.39
N LEU A 281 -12.81 1.49 1.50
CA LEU A 281 -13.33 1.00 2.78
C LEU A 281 -12.42 -0.05 3.43
N ASN A 282 -11.51 -0.67 2.69
CA ASN A 282 -10.48 -1.53 3.28
C ASN A 282 -9.51 -0.75 4.17
N ILE A 283 -9.32 0.55 3.95
CA ILE A 283 -8.52 1.41 4.83
C ILE A 283 -9.17 1.46 6.21
N VAL A 284 -10.48 1.72 6.25
CA VAL A 284 -11.26 1.70 7.50
C VAL A 284 -11.09 0.36 8.23
N ASN A 285 -11.19 -0.75 7.46
CA ASN A 285 -10.97 -2.08 8.01
C ASN A 285 -9.57 -2.25 8.60
N ASP A 286 -8.54 -1.88 7.87
CA ASP A 286 -7.14 -2.09 8.27
C ASP A 286 -6.79 -1.28 9.52
N LEU A 287 -7.22 -0.02 9.59
CA LEU A 287 -6.97 0.84 10.74
C LEU A 287 -7.77 0.40 11.97
N CYS A 288 -9.05 0.07 11.80
CA CYS A 288 -9.88 -0.45 12.91
C CYS A 288 -9.38 -1.79 13.42
N ALA A 289 -8.96 -2.69 12.53
CA ALA A 289 -8.48 -4.01 12.93
C ALA A 289 -7.21 -3.92 13.78
N VAL A 290 -6.23 -3.12 13.38
CA VAL A 290 -5.00 -2.97 14.14
C VAL A 290 -5.25 -2.28 15.47
N TYR A 291 -6.17 -1.30 15.52
CA TYR A 291 -6.59 -0.67 16.76
C TYR A 291 -7.21 -1.69 17.72
N LEU A 292 -8.17 -2.50 17.27
CA LEU A 292 -8.82 -3.51 18.13
C LEU A 292 -7.82 -4.54 18.67
N MET A 293 -6.79 -4.88 17.94
CA MET A 293 -5.75 -5.82 18.38
C MET A 293 -4.78 -5.21 19.39
N ARG A 294 -4.46 -3.93 19.28
CA ARG A 294 -3.48 -3.23 20.10
C ARG A 294 -3.87 -1.78 20.39
N PRO A 295 -4.99 -1.55 21.08
CA PRO A 295 -5.47 -0.19 21.33
C PRO A 295 -4.46 0.67 22.10
N GLN A 296 -3.61 0.06 22.93
CA GLN A 296 -2.56 0.74 23.68
C GLN A 296 -1.45 1.36 22.83
N ASN A 297 -1.36 1.00 21.54
CA ASN A 297 -0.38 1.59 20.62
C ASN A 297 -0.83 2.96 20.11
N PHE A 298 -2.07 3.32 20.29
CA PHE A 298 -2.69 4.47 19.65
C PHE A 298 -3.25 5.47 20.65
N ARG A 299 -3.06 6.75 20.36
CA ARG A 299 -3.52 7.85 21.21
C ARG A 299 -3.99 9.04 20.39
N ASP A 300 -4.75 9.91 21.00
CA ASP A 300 -5.05 11.25 20.52
C ASP A 300 -3.77 12.11 20.51
N GLY A 301 -3.57 12.92 19.50
CA GLY A 301 -2.38 13.74 19.31
C GLY A 301 -1.13 12.97 18.84
N GLN A 302 -1.30 11.77 18.28
CA GLN A 302 -0.19 10.98 17.74
C GLN A 302 0.23 11.40 16.34
N LEU A 303 -0.70 11.91 15.56
CA LEU A 303 -0.52 12.32 14.16
C LEU A 303 -0.66 13.85 14.01
N ALA A 304 -0.17 14.37 12.89
CA ALA A 304 -0.39 15.77 12.52
C ALA A 304 -1.68 15.90 11.70
N ILE A 305 -2.83 15.90 12.37
CA ILE A 305 -4.15 16.01 11.75
C ILE A 305 -5.02 17.05 12.49
N PRO A 306 -6.04 17.63 11.85
CA PRO A 306 -6.90 18.64 12.47
C PRO A 306 -7.73 18.15 13.67
N GLU A 307 -7.95 16.83 13.74
CA GLU A 307 -8.79 16.20 14.79
C GLU A 307 -8.09 16.06 16.15
N ASN A 308 -6.81 16.41 16.27
CA ASN A 308 -6.06 16.32 17.53
C ASN A 308 -6.78 16.99 18.70
N ALA A 309 -6.66 16.41 19.89
CA ALA A 309 -7.26 16.86 21.14
C ALA A 309 -8.80 16.69 21.19
N ASN A 310 -9.36 15.72 20.48
CA ASN A 310 -10.80 15.40 20.54
C ASN A 310 -11.13 14.22 21.48
N GLY A 311 -10.11 13.58 22.07
CA GLY A 311 -10.25 12.41 22.96
C GLY A 311 -10.39 11.09 22.21
N ILE A 312 -10.21 11.07 20.90
CA ILE A 312 -10.25 9.89 20.04
C ILE A 312 -8.83 9.61 19.55
N PRO A 313 -8.33 8.36 19.56
CA PRO A 313 -7.06 8.04 18.94
C PRO A 313 -7.05 8.39 17.45
N ASP A 314 -6.03 9.13 17.00
CA ASP A 314 -5.95 9.69 15.65
C ASP A 314 -6.09 8.65 14.51
N ILE A 315 -5.68 7.41 14.76
CA ILE A 315 -5.88 6.31 13.80
C ILE A 315 -7.37 6.07 13.51
N LEU A 316 -8.22 6.30 14.48
CA LEU A 316 -9.68 6.16 14.34
C LEU A 316 -10.31 7.39 13.69
N ASP A 317 -9.77 8.58 13.90
CA ASP A 317 -10.16 9.78 13.12
C ASP A 317 -9.85 9.60 11.63
N GLU A 318 -8.69 9.02 11.32
CA GLU A 318 -8.37 8.68 9.94
C GLU A 318 -9.30 7.60 9.39
N ALA A 319 -9.64 6.58 10.17
CA ALA A 319 -10.61 5.56 9.76
C ALA A 319 -12.01 6.17 9.52
N GLU A 320 -12.45 7.08 10.40
CA GLU A 320 -13.73 7.79 10.29
C GLU A 320 -13.80 8.64 9.02
N TRP A 321 -12.68 9.22 8.59
CA TRP A 321 -12.61 9.99 7.36
C TRP A 321 -13.15 9.23 6.15
N GLY A 322 -12.92 7.93 6.09
CA GLY A 322 -13.42 7.05 5.02
C GLY A 322 -14.95 6.88 5.00
N LEU A 323 -15.63 7.20 6.08
CA LEU A 323 -17.09 7.00 6.23
C LEU A 323 -17.89 8.31 6.20
N ARG A 324 -17.25 9.47 6.41
CA ARG A 324 -17.94 10.78 6.49
C ARG A 324 -18.82 11.06 5.28
N HIS A 325 -18.26 10.95 4.09
CA HIS A 325 -18.97 11.23 2.85
C HIS A 325 -20.10 10.21 2.57
N LEU A 326 -19.95 8.97 3.01
CA LEU A 326 -20.95 7.93 2.83
C LEU A 326 -22.15 8.16 3.77
N LEU A 327 -21.88 8.57 5.02
CA LEU A 327 -22.93 8.96 5.95
C LEU A 327 -23.70 10.17 5.41
N ALA A 328 -23.03 11.19 4.92
CA ALA A 328 -23.65 12.39 4.35
C ALA A 328 -24.45 12.08 3.07
N GLY A 329 -24.05 11.07 2.31
CA GLY A 329 -24.73 10.60 1.11
C GLY A 329 -25.81 9.55 1.35
N GLN A 330 -26.07 9.13 2.60
CA GLN A 330 -27.09 8.14 2.91
C GLN A 330 -28.50 8.66 2.59
N GLN A 331 -29.29 7.84 1.91
CA GLN A 331 -30.66 8.16 1.54
C GLN A 331 -31.62 7.98 2.74
N GLU A 332 -32.82 8.55 2.65
CA GLU A 332 -33.84 8.44 3.69
C GLU A 332 -34.26 7.00 3.99
N ASP A 333 -34.31 6.15 2.95
CA ASP A 333 -34.61 4.73 3.06
C ASP A 333 -33.47 3.89 3.66
N GLY A 334 -32.33 4.50 3.95
CA GLY A 334 -31.14 3.87 4.49
C GLY A 334 -30.11 3.43 3.47
N GLY A 335 -30.43 3.54 2.19
CA GLY A 335 -29.53 3.17 1.10
C GLY A 335 -28.28 4.04 1.04
N VAL A 336 -27.12 3.42 0.72
CA VAL A 336 -25.82 4.11 0.62
C VAL A 336 -25.14 3.75 -0.69
N GLY A 337 -24.85 4.76 -1.53
CA GLY A 337 -23.90 4.63 -2.63
C GLY A 337 -22.47 4.74 -2.11
N THR A 338 -21.58 3.89 -2.57
CA THR A 338 -20.20 3.82 -2.05
C THR A 338 -19.12 4.22 -3.03
N TRP A 339 -19.50 4.58 -4.25
CA TRP A 339 -18.54 4.96 -5.28
C TRP A 339 -18.81 6.37 -5.79
N ILE A 340 -17.83 7.24 -5.66
CA ILE A 340 -17.83 8.54 -6.32
C ILE A 340 -16.82 8.44 -7.46
N GLU A 341 -17.31 8.66 -8.67
CA GLU A 341 -16.51 8.53 -9.89
C GLU A 341 -16.73 9.73 -10.80
N SER A 342 -15.75 9.99 -11.64
CA SER A 342 -15.70 11.10 -12.57
C SER A 342 -16.16 10.74 -13.98
N THR A 343 -16.22 11.75 -14.83
CA THR A 343 -16.49 11.58 -16.26
C THR A 343 -15.26 11.21 -17.10
N GLY A 344 -14.11 11.04 -16.47
CA GLY A 344 -12.84 10.65 -17.11
C GLY A 344 -11.65 10.90 -16.19
N HIS A 345 -10.49 10.41 -16.57
CA HIS A 345 -9.27 10.71 -15.81
C HIS A 345 -8.92 12.19 -15.90
N PRO A 346 -8.55 12.84 -14.79
CA PRO A 346 -8.12 14.24 -14.77
C PRO A 346 -6.81 14.32 -15.52
N GLY A 347 -6.10 14.16 -16.08
CA GLY A 347 -4.79 14.19 -16.76
C GLY A 347 -3.72 14.90 -15.94
N PRO A 348 -2.46 14.69 -16.29
CA PRO A 348 -1.32 15.32 -15.65
C PRO A 348 -1.46 16.83 -15.73
N GLY A 349 -1.22 17.52 -14.65
CA GLY A 349 -1.33 18.98 -14.59
C GLY A 349 -2.64 19.50 -14.01
N ASN A 350 -3.59 18.63 -13.71
CA ASN A 350 -4.80 19.05 -13.00
C ASN A 350 -4.59 18.93 -11.49
N VAL A 351 -4.60 20.07 -10.80
CA VAL A 351 -4.67 20.08 -9.34
C VAL A 351 -6.05 19.65 -8.87
N ALA A 352 -6.10 18.91 -7.79
CA ALA A 352 -7.35 18.40 -7.24
C ALA A 352 -8.39 19.51 -6.95
N ALA A 353 -7.94 20.66 -6.45
CA ALA A 353 -8.81 21.79 -6.14
C ALA A 353 -9.40 22.50 -7.39
N LYS A 354 -8.84 22.27 -8.57
CA LYS A 354 -9.27 22.86 -9.84
C LYS A 354 -9.56 21.83 -10.91
N ASP A 355 -9.80 20.59 -10.51
CA ASP A 355 -10.10 19.52 -11.45
C ASP A 355 -11.38 19.86 -12.24
N PRO A 356 -11.32 19.86 -13.59
CA PRO A 356 -12.46 20.19 -14.43
C PRO A 356 -13.46 19.03 -14.59
N MET A 357 -13.14 17.83 -14.04
CA MET A 357 -14.02 16.68 -14.14
C MET A 357 -15.27 16.86 -13.27
N ARG A 358 -16.37 16.30 -13.70
CA ARG A 358 -17.62 16.23 -12.91
C ARG A 358 -17.70 14.88 -12.22
N TYR A 359 -18.15 14.91 -10.98
CA TYR A 359 -18.21 13.72 -10.12
C TYR A 359 -19.64 13.35 -9.78
N ALA A 360 -19.93 12.07 -9.80
CA ALA A 360 -21.21 11.53 -9.40
C ALA A 360 -21.07 10.44 -8.33
N LEU A 361 -22.00 10.45 -7.37
CA LEU A 361 -22.15 9.38 -6.38
C LEU A 361 -22.99 8.26 -7.00
N SER A 362 -22.55 7.02 -6.92
CA SER A 362 -23.30 5.85 -7.37
C SER A 362 -24.65 5.75 -6.67
N ARG A 363 -25.64 5.13 -7.33
CA ARG A 363 -26.87 4.74 -6.65
C ARG A 363 -26.60 3.79 -5.49
N ALA A 364 -27.48 3.78 -4.51
CA ALA A 364 -27.49 2.77 -3.48
C ALA A 364 -27.88 1.40 -4.04
N THR A 365 -27.18 0.37 -3.61
CA THR A 365 -27.43 -1.03 -3.90
C THR A 365 -27.43 -1.82 -2.60
N ARG A 366 -27.91 -3.06 -2.63
CA ARG A 366 -27.84 -3.98 -1.49
C ARG A 366 -26.39 -4.15 -1.00
N ARG A 367 -25.49 -4.34 -1.94
CA ARG A 367 -24.08 -4.57 -1.66
C ARG A 367 -23.40 -3.32 -1.11
N SER A 368 -23.56 -2.17 -1.74
CA SER A 368 -22.94 -0.93 -1.28
C SER A 368 -23.42 -0.52 0.12
N SER A 369 -24.71 -0.67 0.39
CA SER A 369 -25.30 -0.40 1.71
C SER A 369 -24.79 -1.38 2.77
N LEU A 370 -24.63 -2.65 2.42
CA LEU A 370 -24.04 -3.67 3.30
C LEU A 370 -22.56 -3.41 3.58
N MET A 371 -21.79 -2.97 2.58
CA MET A 371 -20.40 -2.55 2.75
C MET A 371 -20.30 -1.41 3.76
N TYR A 372 -21.12 -0.39 3.59
CA TYR A 372 -21.15 0.73 4.53
C TYR A 372 -21.54 0.27 5.94
N ALA A 373 -22.61 -0.51 6.09
CA ALA A 373 -23.06 -1.03 7.39
C ALA A 373 -21.95 -1.80 8.12
N ALA A 374 -21.19 -2.63 7.38
CA ALA A 374 -20.10 -3.43 7.92
C ALA A 374 -18.98 -2.57 8.50
N HIS A 375 -18.59 -1.51 7.80
CA HIS A 375 -17.45 -0.66 8.22
C HIS A 375 -17.88 0.39 9.26
N ALA A 376 -19.08 0.95 9.14
CA ALA A 376 -19.63 1.87 10.14
C ALA A 376 -19.83 1.19 11.49
N ALA A 377 -20.41 -0.03 11.51
CA ALA A 377 -20.54 -0.80 12.75
C ALA A 377 -19.17 -1.19 13.34
N LEU A 378 -18.18 -1.51 12.50
CA LEU A 378 -16.81 -1.78 12.94
C LEU A 378 -16.20 -0.56 13.64
N LEU A 379 -16.31 0.63 13.06
CA LEU A 379 -15.80 1.86 13.64
C LEU A 379 -16.46 2.14 15.03
N VAL A 380 -17.77 1.94 15.13
CA VAL A 380 -18.51 2.09 16.41
C VAL A 380 -17.98 1.13 17.47
N ARG A 381 -17.57 -0.07 17.10
CA ARG A 381 -16.96 -1.02 18.04
C ARG A 381 -15.60 -0.56 18.54
N CYS A 382 -14.85 0.16 17.72
CA CYS A 382 -13.55 0.66 18.13
C CYS A 382 -13.65 1.72 19.22
N HIS A 383 -14.62 2.65 19.12
CA HIS A 383 -14.71 3.73 20.09
C HIS A 383 -16.16 4.24 20.26
N ALA A 384 -16.57 4.42 21.53
CA ALA A 384 -17.94 4.80 21.88
C ALA A 384 -18.37 6.17 21.32
N ALA A 385 -17.45 7.09 21.10
CA ALA A 385 -17.73 8.41 20.53
C ALA A 385 -18.45 8.35 19.16
N PHE A 386 -18.22 7.29 18.39
CA PHE A 386 -18.86 7.11 17.09
C PHE A 386 -20.29 6.55 17.15
N ARG A 387 -20.73 6.08 18.33
CA ARG A 387 -22.03 5.39 18.47
C ARG A 387 -23.21 6.27 18.06
N GLY A 388 -23.26 7.49 18.57
CA GLY A 388 -24.36 8.43 18.26
C GLY A 388 -24.44 8.80 16.77
N LYS A 389 -23.28 8.84 16.09
CA LYS A 389 -23.18 9.25 14.70
C LYS A 389 -23.47 8.11 13.72
N TYR A 390 -22.97 6.89 14.00
CA TYR A 390 -22.91 5.83 13.00
C TYR A 390 -23.81 4.61 13.28
N LEU A 391 -24.20 4.30 14.51
CA LEU A 391 -24.92 3.07 14.81
C LEU A 391 -26.26 2.98 14.10
N GLU A 392 -27.10 4.00 14.23
CA GLU A 392 -28.44 3.99 13.62
C GLU A 392 -28.35 4.06 12.09
N SER A 393 -27.37 4.77 11.57
CA SER A 393 -27.07 4.81 10.14
C SER A 393 -26.68 3.43 9.60
N ALA A 394 -25.80 2.71 10.31
CA ALA A 394 -25.40 1.35 9.94
C ALA A 394 -26.58 0.36 9.98
N LYS A 395 -27.46 0.47 10.98
CA LYS A 395 -28.68 -0.34 11.09
C LYS A 395 -29.63 -0.09 9.89
N ARG A 396 -29.88 1.18 9.55
CA ARG A 396 -30.72 1.53 8.39
C ARG A 396 -30.11 0.99 7.09
N ALA A 397 -28.78 1.07 6.90
CA ALA A 397 -28.13 0.54 5.73
C ALA A 397 -28.21 -0.99 5.64
N TRP A 398 -28.12 -1.68 6.79
CA TRP A 398 -28.36 -3.12 6.87
C TRP A 398 -29.82 -3.45 6.47
N ASP A 399 -30.80 -2.76 7.06
CA ASP A 399 -32.22 -3.00 6.79
C ASP A 399 -32.55 -2.76 5.31
N PHE A 400 -32.00 -1.69 4.71
CA PHE A 400 -32.09 -1.46 3.25
C PHE A 400 -31.53 -2.65 2.45
N ALA A 401 -30.33 -3.13 2.81
CA ALA A 401 -29.69 -4.23 2.11
C ALA A 401 -30.48 -5.54 2.19
N MET A 402 -31.15 -5.79 3.32
CA MET A 402 -31.97 -6.99 3.53
C MET A 402 -33.36 -6.91 2.86
N ALA A 403 -33.95 -5.73 2.81
CA ALA A 403 -35.29 -5.52 2.26
C ALA A 403 -35.29 -5.36 0.72
N SER A 404 -34.20 -4.84 0.14
CA SER A 404 -34.11 -4.56 -1.28
C SER A 404 -33.93 -5.81 -2.13
N ARG A 405 -34.38 -5.74 -3.39
CA ARG A 405 -34.12 -6.77 -4.40
C ARG A 405 -32.90 -6.39 -5.24
N PRO A 406 -32.22 -7.38 -5.88
CA PRO A 406 -31.16 -7.10 -6.83
C PRO A 406 -31.62 -6.15 -7.92
N ALA A 407 -30.85 -5.11 -8.16
CA ALA A 407 -31.20 -4.08 -9.13
C ALA A 407 -30.78 -4.47 -10.55
N THR A 408 -31.54 -3.95 -11.53
CA THR A 408 -31.17 -3.99 -12.93
C THR A 408 -31.39 -2.60 -13.52
N ASP A 409 -30.36 -2.07 -14.19
CA ASP A 409 -30.41 -0.78 -14.86
C ASP A 409 -30.05 -0.91 -16.34
N VAL A 410 -30.68 -0.07 -17.14
CA VAL A 410 -30.37 0.10 -18.57
C VAL A 410 -29.84 1.50 -18.76
N PHE A 411 -28.61 1.59 -19.28
CA PHE A 411 -27.94 2.84 -19.59
C PHE A 411 -27.85 3.04 -21.10
N THR A 412 -27.99 4.29 -21.54
CA THR A 412 -27.72 4.66 -22.93
C THR A 412 -26.31 5.30 -23.01
N VAL A 413 -25.46 4.72 -23.82
CA VAL A 413 -24.09 5.23 -24.02
C VAL A 413 -23.93 5.70 -25.46
N LYS A 414 -23.45 6.91 -25.64
CA LYS A 414 -23.15 7.50 -26.95
C LYS A 414 -21.66 7.33 -27.25
N ARG A 415 -21.36 6.74 -28.39
CA ARG A 415 -19.99 6.57 -28.86
C ARG A 415 -19.79 7.28 -30.18
N THR A 416 -18.88 8.24 -30.20
CA THR A 416 -18.51 8.93 -31.44
C THR A 416 -17.28 8.24 -32.02
N THR A 417 -17.43 7.73 -33.25
CA THR A 417 -16.33 7.11 -34.02
C THR A 417 -16.05 7.94 -35.27
N GLY A 418 -14.85 7.77 -35.85
CA GLY A 418 -14.46 8.48 -37.07
C GLY A 418 -13.42 9.60 -36.80
N ARG A 419 -12.81 10.08 -37.89
CA ARG A 419 -11.77 11.14 -37.87
C ARG A 419 -12.27 12.41 -38.56
N LEU A 420 -11.90 13.56 -38.01
CA LEU A 420 -12.15 14.89 -38.57
C LEU A 420 -13.60 15.11 -39.01
N PHE A 421 -13.88 15.13 -40.30
CA PHE A 421 -15.19 15.46 -40.85
C PHE A 421 -16.17 14.28 -40.93
N PHE A 422 -15.72 13.06 -40.64
CA PHE A 422 -16.53 11.84 -40.67
C PHE A 422 -16.75 11.28 -39.26
N LYS A 423 -17.33 12.10 -38.38
CA LYS A 423 -17.72 11.65 -37.04
C LYS A 423 -19.13 11.07 -37.10
N ARG A 424 -19.28 9.83 -36.69
CA ARG A 424 -20.56 9.16 -36.51
C ARG A 424 -20.77 8.89 -35.01
N THR A 425 -21.88 9.36 -34.47
CA THR A 425 -22.30 9.07 -33.11
C THR A 425 -23.34 7.99 -33.12
N GLU A 426 -23.03 6.87 -32.48
CA GLU A 426 -23.96 5.74 -32.31
C GLU A 426 -24.37 5.68 -30.84
N SER A 427 -25.65 5.40 -30.62
CA SER A 427 -26.20 5.15 -29.29
C SER A 427 -26.37 3.64 -29.10
N SER A 428 -25.93 3.12 -27.97
CA SER A 428 -26.13 1.73 -27.59
C SER A 428 -26.68 1.64 -26.17
N ASN A 429 -27.53 0.65 -25.93
CA ASN A 429 -28.01 0.35 -24.59
C ASN A 429 -27.06 -0.64 -23.91
N VAL A 430 -26.76 -0.37 -22.67
CA VAL A 430 -25.91 -1.18 -21.79
C VAL A 430 -26.73 -1.60 -20.59
N VAL A 431 -26.74 -2.88 -20.30
CA VAL A 431 -27.47 -3.42 -19.15
C VAL A 431 -26.50 -3.72 -18.03
N TRP A 432 -26.80 -3.24 -16.85
CA TRP A 432 -26.13 -3.63 -15.63
C TRP A 432 -27.08 -4.42 -14.74
N LYS A 433 -26.58 -5.49 -14.14
CA LYS A 433 -27.34 -6.33 -13.21
C LYS A 433 -26.54 -6.54 -11.94
N GLU A 434 -27.16 -6.24 -10.81
CA GLU A 434 -26.61 -6.59 -9.50
C GLU A 434 -26.58 -8.11 -9.32
N SER A 435 -25.60 -8.62 -8.60
CA SER A 435 -25.52 -10.04 -8.27
C SER A 435 -26.64 -10.44 -7.30
N GLU A 436 -27.21 -11.63 -7.50
CA GLU A 436 -28.29 -12.15 -6.66
C GLU A 436 -27.87 -12.34 -5.19
N GLY A 437 -26.66 -12.87 -4.97
CA GLY A 437 -26.12 -13.12 -3.64
C GLY A 437 -25.49 -11.89 -3.00
N LEU A 438 -25.76 -11.67 -1.72
CA LEU A 438 -25.00 -10.69 -0.92
C LEU A 438 -23.57 -11.20 -0.71
N PRO A 439 -22.56 -10.32 -0.78
CA PRO A 439 -21.16 -10.73 -0.60
C PRO A 439 -20.90 -11.18 0.83
N ALA A 440 -20.38 -12.40 0.96
CA ALA A 440 -20.16 -13.07 2.24
C ALA A 440 -19.32 -12.22 3.21
N ALA A 441 -18.27 -11.58 2.70
CA ALA A 441 -17.37 -10.77 3.52
C ALA A 441 -18.09 -9.63 4.24
N TYR A 442 -18.91 -8.89 3.53
CA TYR A 442 -19.62 -7.76 4.14
C TYR A 442 -20.82 -8.20 4.97
N LEU A 443 -21.50 -9.27 4.53
CA LEU A 443 -22.63 -9.83 5.25
C LEU A 443 -22.22 -10.31 6.65
N VAL A 444 -21.19 -11.14 6.73
CA VAL A 444 -20.66 -11.67 7.98
C VAL A 444 -20.11 -10.54 8.85
N LYS A 445 -19.32 -9.63 8.26
CA LYS A 445 -18.75 -8.49 8.98
C LYS A 445 -19.84 -7.58 9.60
N ALA A 446 -20.85 -7.23 8.82
CA ALA A 446 -21.94 -6.38 9.30
C ALA A 446 -22.77 -7.10 10.38
N ALA A 447 -23.14 -8.38 10.14
CA ALA A 447 -23.91 -9.17 11.07
C ALA A 447 -23.27 -9.21 12.45
N VAL A 448 -22.00 -9.52 12.48
CA VAL A 448 -21.28 -9.67 13.74
C VAL A 448 -21.07 -8.34 14.45
N ASN A 449 -20.65 -7.28 13.73
CA ASN A 449 -20.44 -5.99 14.37
C ASN A 449 -21.75 -5.40 14.91
N LEU A 450 -22.85 -5.51 14.14
CA LEU A 450 -24.15 -5.04 14.58
C LEU A 450 -24.68 -5.87 15.75
N HIS A 451 -24.52 -7.20 15.71
CA HIS A 451 -24.88 -8.05 16.86
C HIS A 451 -24.07 -7.67 18.11
N ALA A 452 -22.77 -7.50 17.98
CA ALA A 452 -21.90 -7.09 19.09
C ALA A 452 -22.34 -5.76 19.76
N LEU A 453 -22.84 -4.84 18.95
CA LEU A 453 -23.27 -3.51 19.42
C LEU A 453 -24.68 -3.47 19.99
N THR A 454 -25.56 -4.42 19.61
CA THR A 454 -26.99 -4.37 19.91
C THR A 454 -27.50 -5.56 20.74
N GLY A 455 -26.80 -6.70 20.69
CA GLY A 455 -27.28 -7.98 21.21
C GLY A 455 -28.38 -8.64 20.39
N ASP A 456 -28.78 -8.05 19.25
CA ASP A 456 -29.90 -8.52 18.44
C ASP A 456 -29.48 -9.65 17.50
N ARG A 457 -30.03 -10.86 17.73
CA ARG A 457 -29.71 -12.05 16.94
C ARG A 457 -30.20 -11.98 15.48
N ARG A 458 -31.15 -11.11 15.15
CA ARG A 458 -31.67 -10.98 13.77
C ARG A 458 -30.56 -10.77 12.73
N TYR A 459 -29.45 -10.20 13.14
CA TYR A 459 -28.32 -9.98 12.26
C TYR A 459 -27.66 -11.28 11.77
N PHE A 460 -27.78 -12.38 12.51
CA PHE A 460 -27.27 -13.69 12.08
C PHE A 460 -28.21 -14.46 11.16
N ASP A 461 -29.50 -14.15 11.11
CA ASP A 461 -30.47 -14.89 10.28
C ASP A 461 -30.00 -15.10 8.83
N PRO A 462 -29.52 -14.07 8.08
CA PRO A 462 -29.06 -14.29 6.72
C PRO A 462 -27.76 -15.07 6.63
N VAL A 463 -26.93 -15.10 7.68
CA VAL A 463 -25.69 -15.89 7.73
C VAL A 463 -26.01 -17.35 8.02
N GLU A 464 -26.96 -17.62 8.91
CA GLU A 464 -27.41 -18.96 9.28
C GLU A 464 -28.18 -19.71 8.17
N ARG A 465 -28.76 -18.98 7.22
CA ARG A 465 -29.48 -19.59 6.09
C ARG A 465 -28.61 -20.43 5.18
N ASP A 466 -27.37 -20.01 4.94
CA ASP A 466 -26.46 -20.72 4.05
C ASP A 466 -24.98 -20.49 4.46
N PRO A 467 -24.60 -20.96 5.64
CA PRO A 467 -23.27 -20.71 6.19
C PRO A 467 -22.16 -21.36 5.33
N LYS A 468 -22.46 -22.52 4.72
CA LYS A 468 -21.49 -23.20 3.86
C LYS A 468 -21.13 -22.38 2.65
N ARG A 469 -22.11 -21.85 1.91
CA ARG A 469 -21.85 -21.00 0.74
C ARG A 469 -21.05 -19.77 1.12
N LEU A 470 -21.45 -19.10 2.21
CA LEU A 470 -20.75 -17.89 2.67
C LEU A 470 -19.29 -18.18 3.00
N MET A 471 -19.01 -19.28 3.72
CA MET A 471 -17.64 -19.66 4.06
C MET A 471 -16.84 -20.11 2.84
N ASP A 472 -17.45 -20.81 1.90
CA ASP A 472 -16.80 -21.18 0.64
C ASP A 472 -16.44 -19.94 -0.20
N GLU A 473 -17.29 -18.91 -0.20
CA GLU A 473 -17.02 -17.63 -0.84
C GLU A 473 -15.87 -16.88 -0.14
N LEU A 474 -15.92 -16.75 1.18
CA LEU A 474 -14.86 -16.15 1.98
C LEU A 474 -13.51 -16.86 1.76
N ASN A 475 -13.52 -18.17 1.70
CA ASN A 475 -12.33 -18.98 1.44
C ASN A 475 -11.72 -18.73 0.05
N ARG A 476 -12.53 -18.38 -0.94
CA ARG A 476 -12.07 -18.06 -2.29
C ARG A 476 -11.61 -16.62 -2.44
N SER A 477 -12.14 -15.70 -1.65
CA SER A 477 -11.86 -14.26 -1.79
C SER A 477 -10.43 -13.84 -1.47
N GLY A 478 -9.65 -14.69 -0.79
CA GLY A 478 -8.26 -14.39 -0.44
C GLY A 478 -8.08 -13.26 0.58
N TRP A 479 -9.13 -12.72 1.13
CA TRP A 479 -9.11 -11.62 2.10
C TRP A 479 -8.87 -12.15 3.50
N SER A 480 -7.66 -11.96 4.00
CA SER A 480 -7.18 -12.50 5.26
C SER A 480 -7.48 -11.66 6.48
N TRP A 481 -7.76 -10.39 6.26
CA TRP A 481 -7.82 -9.40 7.33
C TRP A 481 -9.22 -9.25 7.96
N ILE A 482 -10.24 -9.84 7.33
CA ILE A 482 -11.61 -9.86 7.82
C ILE A 482 -11.75 -10.55 9.19
N PRO A 483 -10.92 -11.54 9.52
CA PRO A 483 -10.98 -12.27 10.77
C PRO A 483 -10.86 -11.44 12.02
N LEU A 484 -10.03 -10.43 11.97
CA LEU A 484 -9.63 -9.67 13.16
C LEU A 484 -10.72 -8.82 13.80
N LEU A 485 -11.91 -8.91 13.29
CA LEU A 485 -13.03 -8.09 13.73
C LEU A 485 -13.59 -8.49 15.07
N TYR A 486 -13.10 -9.56 15.66
CA TYR A 486 -13.75 -10.23 16.78
C TYR A 486 -12.89 -10.48 17.98
N SER A 487 -11.80 -9.78 18.12
CA SER A 487 -10.96 -9.97 19.30
C SER A 487 -11.77 -9.74 20.58
N GLY A 488 -11.94 -10.78 21.36
CA GLY A 488 -12.11 -10.67 22.79
C GLY A 488 -13.44 -11.06 23.40
N GLU A 489 -14.53 -11.25 22.67
CA GLU A 489 -15.81 -11.45 23.34
C GLU A 489 -16.50 -12.77 22.99
N ARG A 490 -16.01 -13.86 23.57
CA ARG A 490 -16.73 -15.16 23.60
C ARG A 490 -18.14 -15.09 24.16
N THR A 491 -18.50 -13.97 24.78
CA THR A 491 -19.79 -13.75 25.44
C THR A 491 -20.91 -13.37 24.49
N LEU A 492 -20.65 -13.14 23.22
CA LEU A 492 -21.64 -12.62 22.27
C LEU A 492 -22.61 -13.66 21.69
N GLY A 493 -22.55 -14.91 22.15
CA GLY A 493 -23.59 -15.90 21.85
C GLY A 493 -23.76 -16.24 20.38
N TYR A 494 -22.67 -16.57 19.71
CA TYR A 494 -22.73 -17.06 18.32
C TYR A 494 -23.58 -18.31 18.22
N PRO A 495 -24.27 -18.50 17.09
CA PRO A 495 -24.79 -19.78 16.74
C PRO A 495 -23.63 -20.80 16.67
N LYS A 496 -23.77 -21.91 17.41
CA LYS A 496 -22.72 -22.96 17.44
C LYS A 496 -22.33 -23.48 16.06
N GLU A 497 -23.28 -23.43 15.15
CA GLU A 497 -23.13 -23.85 13.75
C GLU A 497 -22.08 -22.99 13.00
N LEU A 498 -22.03 -21.70 13.31
CA LEU A 498 -21.07 -20.77 12.70
C LEU A 498 -19.65 -20.93 13.25
N GLU A 499 -19.53 -21.37 14.50
CA GLU A 499 -18.25 -21.53 15.18
C GLU A 499 -17.28 -22.43 14.38
N THR A 500 -17.78 -23.55 13.83
CA THR A 500 -16.96 -24.47 13.04
C THR A 500 -16.41 -23.80 11.77
N TYR A 501 -17.19 -22.95 11.12
CA TYR A 501 -16.77 -22.25 9.90
C TYR A 501 -15.74 -21.17 10.23
N PHE A 502 -15.95 -20.40 11.28
CA PHE A 502 -15.01 -19.39 11.72
C PHE A 502 -13.66 -20.00 12.11
N ARG A 503 -13.65 -21.11 12.83
CA ARG A 503 -12.40 -21.84 13.15
C ARG A 503 -11.63 -22.33 11.94
N ARG A 504 -12.31 -22.82 10.91
CA ARG A 504 -11.66 -23.24 9.66
C ARG A 504 -10.99 -22.07 8.96
N TRP A 505 -11.61 -20.93 9.00
CA TRP A 505 -11.07 -19.74 8.37
C TRP A 505 -9.86 -19.19 9.14
N ASP A 506 -9.91 -19.14 10.46
CA ASP A 506 -8.78 -18.82 11.31
C ASP A 506 -7.59 -19.73 11.03
N GLN A 507 -7.84 -21.02 11.01
CA GLN A 507 -6.81 -22.02 10.72
C GLN A 507 -6.18 -21.78 9.35
N ARG A 508 -6.97 -21.35 8.37
CA ARG A 508 -6.45 -20.98 7.06
C ARG A 508 -5.53 -19.77 7.13
N THR A 509 -5.93 -18.73 7.84
CA THR A 509 -5.10 -17.53 8.02
C THR A 509 -3.78 -17.86 8.69
N VAL A 510 -3.80 -18.65 9.75
CA VAL A 510 -2.60 -19.13 10.44
C VAL A 510 -1.75 -20.00 9.50
N ASN A 511 -2.35 -20.85 8.68
CA ASN A 511 -1.61 -21.69 7.72
C ASN A 511 -0.92 -20.84 6.63
N VAL A 512 -1.59 -19.80 6.13
CA VAL A 512 -0.97 -18.86 5.19
C VAL A 512 0.21 -18.14 5.86
N ALA A 513 0.06 -17.67 7.08
CA ALA A 513 1.13 -17.04 7.83
C ALA A 513 2.32 -17.99 8.10
N LYS A 514 2.04 -19.26 8.43
CA LYS A 514 3.08 -20.29 8.56
C LYS A 514 3.88 -20.49 7.27
N GLU A 515 3.19 -20.54 6.15
CA GLU A 515 3.84 -20.70 4.84
C GLU A 515 4.67 -19.47 4.47
N ILE A 516 4.13 -18.25 4.67
CA ILE A 516 4.88 -17.01 4.48
C ILE A 516 6.17 -17.03 5.32
N ARG A 517 6.08 -17.37 6.61
CA ARG A 517 7.21 -17.42 7.52
C ARG A 517 8.27 -18.45 7.10
N LYS A 518 7.82 -19.62 6.65
CA LYS A 518 8.70 -20.67 6.11
C LYS A 518 9.48 -20.14 4.89
N GLN A 519 8.79 -19.48 3.96
CA GLN A 519 9.39 -18.93 2.75
C GLN A 519 10.39 -17.81 3.08
N MET A 520 10.08 -16.92 4.01
CA MET A 520 10.98 -15.88 4.47
C MET A 520 12.30 -16.43 5.00
N LYS A 521 12.28 -17.65 5.58
CA LYS A 521 13.48 -18.29 6.10
C LYS A 521 14.34 -18.93 5.01
N THR A 522 13.75 -19.56 4.01
CA THR A 522 14.45 -20.55 3.18
C THR A 522 14.42 -20.30 1.68
N ALA A 523 13.44 -19.58 1.17
CA ALA A 523 13.16 -19.62 -0.27
C ALA A 523 13.79 -18.48 -1.09
N TYR A 524 14.25 -17.39 -0.45
CA TYR A 524 14.66 -16.17 -1.17
C TYR A 524 15.93 -15.54 -0.63
N ALA A 525 16.54 -14.70 -1.46
CA ALA A 525 17.75 -13.97 -1.13
C ALA A 525 17.56 -13.02 0.08
N TYR A 526 16.34 -12.57 0.35
CA TYR A 526 15.97 -11.68 1.46
C TYR A 526 14.80 -12.25 2.25
N ARG A 527 14.70 -11.91 3.54
CA ARG A 527 13.58 -12.31 4.39
C ARG A 527 12.37 -11.42 4.16
N ALA A 528 11.63 -11.70 3.10
CA ALA A 528 10.44 -10.96 2.72
C ALA A 528 9.22 -11.87 2.53
N PRO A 529 8.01 -11.39 2.77
CA PRO A 529 6.78 -12.15 2.58
C PRO A 529 6.39 -12.19 1.10
N TRP A 530 6.96 -13.11 0.35
CA TRP A 530 6.68 -13.30 -1.06
C TRP A 530 5.37 -14.06 -1.30
N TRP A 531 4.81 -13.91 -2.50
CA TRP A 531 3.62 -14.63 -2.89
C TRP A 531 3.95 -15.91 -3.65
N ALA A 532 3.38 -17.02 -3.17
CA ALA A 532 3.25 -18.35 -3.78
C ALA A 532 4.34 -18.84 -4.76
N PRO A 533 5.39 -19.44 -4.25
CA PRO A 533 6.38 -20.16 -5.08
C PRO A 533 5.85 -21.50 -5.62
N GLN A 534 4.70 -21.98 -5.14
CA GLN A 534 4.15 -23.30 -5.45
C GLN A 534 3.88 -23.57 -6.94
N LYS A 535 3.91 -22.54 -7.79
CA LYS A 535 3.74 -22.64 -9.23
C LYS A 535 4.92 -22.10 -10.03
N GLY A 536 6.07 -21.90 -9.41
CA GLY A 536 7.29 -21.44 -10.09
C GLY A 536 7.21 -19.99 -10.55
N TRP A 537 6.33 -19.16 -9.97
CA TRP A 537 6.29 -17.73 -10.23
C TRP A 537 6.09 -16.96 -8.94
N CYS A 538 6.99 -16.05 -8.69
CA CYS A 538 6.79 -15.00 -7.71
C CYS A 538 5.90 -13.96 -8.37
N HIS A 539 4.80 -13.66 -7.75
CA HIS A 539 4.13 -12.45 -8.10
C HIS A 539 4.99 -11.28 -7.61
N THR A 540 5.44 -10.63 -8.55
CA THR A 540 5.80 -9.26 -8.53
C THR A 540 4.76 -8.46 -7.76
N MET A 541 5.15 -7.36 -7.19
CA MET A 541 4.24 -6.38 -6.59
C MET A 541 3.36 -5.76 -7.69
N GLY A 542 2.52 -6.58 -8.31
CA GLY A 542 1.54 -6.10 -9.27
C GLY A 542 0.23 -5.77 -8.56
N TRP A 543 -0.39 -4.66 -8.87
CA TRP A 543 -1.69 -4.24 -8.35
C TRP A 543 -1.84 -4.53 -6.84
N GLY A 544 -0.91 -4.02 -6.03
CA GLY A 544 -0.97 -3.94 -4.60
C GLY A 544 -1.04 -5.23 -3.78
N GLN A 545 -1.56 -6.31 -4.33
CA GLN A 545 -1.76 -7.57 -3.58
C GLN A 545 -0.46 -8.23 -3.11
N CYS A 546 0.66 -7.88 -3.70
CA CYS A 546 1.96 -8.45 -3.39
C CYS A 546 2.88 -7.47 -2.64
N HIS A 547 2.37 -6.33 -2.20
CA HIS A 547 3.14 -5.41 -1.38
C HIS A 547 3.60 -6.13 -0.08
N PRO A 548 4.90 -6.02 0.32
CA PRO A 548 5.43 -6.77 1.46
C PRO A 548 4.62 -6.59 2.74
N LEU A 549 4.24 -5.36 3.07
CA LEU A 549 3.49 -5.09 4.29
C LEU A 549 2.03 -5.53 4.19
N ARG A 550 1.42 -5.53 2.99
CA ARG A 550 0.11 -6.15 2.81
C ARG A 550 0.14 -7.67 3.05
N ARG A 551 1.21 -8.33 2.62
CA ARG A 551 1.43 -9.74 2.94
C ARG A 551 1.73 -9.98 4.41
N ALA A 552 2.42 -9.04 5.06
CA ALA A 552 2.71 -9.10 6.49
C ALA A 552 1.45 -8.98 7.37
N GLN A 553 0.33 -8.46 6.85
CA GLN A 553 -0.95 -8.47 7.57
C GLN A 553 -1.39 -9.87 7.97
N TYR A 554 -1.07 -10.92 7.19
CA TYR A 554 -1.31 -12.31 7.62
C TYR A 554 -0.50 -12.70 8.85
N LEU A 555 0.74 -12.23 8.93
CA LEU A 555 1.61 -12.47 10.09
C LEU A 555 1.09 -11.75 11.33
N VAL A 556 0.66 -10.50 11.15
CA VAL A 556 0.04 -9.71 12.22
C VAL A 556 -1.25 -10.38 12.71
N ALA A 557 -2.11 -10.82 11.78
CA ALA A 557 -3.32 -11.56 12.10
C ALA A 557 -3.03 -12.83 12.89
N ALA A 558 -2.10 -13.66 12.42
CA ALA A 558 -1.72 -14.88 13.09
C ALA A 558 -1.13 -14.63 14.48
N HIS A 559 -0.34 -13.55 14.66
CA HIS A 559 0.12 -13.15 15.98
C HIS A 559 -1.04 -12.76 16.90
N GLY A 560 -1.98 -11.95 16.42
CA GLY A 560 -3.17 -11.55 17.19
C GLY A 560 -4.01 -12.75 17.62
N MET A 561 -4.13 -13.76 16.77
CA MET A 561 -4.87 -14.99 17.07
C MET A 561 -4.14 -15.93 18.04
N THR A 562 -2.85 -16.11 17.85
CA THR A 562 -2.11 -17.22 18.50
C THR A 562 -1.21 -16.76 19.65
N GLY A 563 -0.87 -15.47 19.71
CA GLY A 563 0.16 -14.96 20.62
C GLY A 563 1.58 -15.47 20.31
N ASP A 564 1.78 -16.24 19.22
CA ASP A 564 3.10 -16.74 18.86
C ASP A 564 3.99 -15.62 18.32
N SER A 565 5.01 -15.24 19.12
CA SER A 565 5.93 -14.13 18.82
C SER A 565 6.64 -14.28 17.48
N SER A 566 6.82 -15.50 16.99
CA SER A 566 7.48 -15.76 15.71
C SER A 566 6.76 -15.13 14.51
N TYR A 567 5.48 -14.81 14.63
CA TYR A 567 4.74 -14.09 13.59
C TYR A 567 5.03 -12.59 13.61
N ILE A 568 5.05 -11.96 14.79
CA ILE A 568 5.39 -10.53 14.87
C ILE A 568 6.86 -10.29 14.54
N GLU A 569 7.75 -11.21 14.91
CA GLU A 569 9.15 -11.21 14.49
C GLU A 569 9.27 -11.25 12.96
N SER A 570 8.48 -12.10 12.30
CA SER A 570 8.43 -12.15 10.84
C SER A 570 7.82 -10.90 10.22
N ALA A 571 6.82 -10.29 10.86
CA ALA A 571 6.26 -9.01 10.43
C ALA A 571 7.30 -7.87 10.54
N SER A 572 8.12 -7.87 11.58
CA SER A 572 9.25 -6.94 11.71
C SER A 572 10.26 -7.11 10.58
N LEU A 573 10.61 -8.34 10.22
CA LEU A 573 11.49 -8.60 9.06
C LEU A 573 10.89 -8.14 7.73
N ALA A 574 9.58 -8.25 7.57
CA ALA A 574 8.89 -7.70 6.40
C ALA A 574 8.98 -6.17 6.37
N ASN A 575 8.89 -5.53 7.53
CA ASN A 575 9.09 -4.09 7.66
C ASN A 575 10.55 -3.69 7.39
N ASP A 576 11.53 -4.47 7.83
CA ASP A 576 12.94 -4.24 7.50
C ASP A 576 13.18 -4.31 5.98
N PHE A 577 12.55 -5.29 5.31
CA PHE A 577 12.60 -5.37 3.85
C PHE A 577 11.98 -4.13 3.20
N HIS A 578 10.84 -3.68 3.69
CA HIS A 578 10.20 -2.44 3.22
C HIS A 578 11.09 -1.22 3.40
N ASN A 579 11.85 -1.19 4.48
CA ASN A 579 12.67 -0.07 4.88
C ASN A 579 14.13 -0.11 4.38
N GLY A 580 14.47 -0.98 3.42
CA GLY A 580 15.79 -0.95 2.77
C GLY A 580 16.55 -2.27 2.76
N CYS A 581 16.16 -3.29 3.56
CA CYS A 581 16.73 -4.63 3.51
C CYS A 581 16.24 -5.40 2.27
N ASN A 582 16.42 -4.82 1.09
CA ASN A 582 15.91 -5.33 -0.18
C ASN A 582 16.93 -5.16 -1.31
N PRO A 583 16.74 -5.79 -2.47
CA PRO A 583 17.70 -5.73 -3.58
C PRO A 583 18.06 -4.33 -4.04
N GLN A 584 17.13 -3.38 -3.91
CA GLN A 584 17.33 -1.99 -4.31
C GLN A 584 18.14 -1.19 -3.26
N GLY A 585 18.18 -1.65 -2.00
CA GLY A 585 18.72 -0.86 -0.89
C GLY A 585 17.96 0.47 -0.72
N THR A 586 16.65 0.46 -0.98
CA THR A 586 15.78 1.63 -1.01
C THR A 586 14.58 1.34 -0.13
N THR A 587 14.11 2.30 0.66
CA THR A 587 12.80 2.16 1.28
C THR A 587 11.72 2.11 0.21
N LEU A 588 10.62 1.45 0.48
CA LEU A 588 9.52 1.36 -0.50
C LEU A 588 8.48 2.48 -0.33
N THR A 589 8.76 3.46 0.53
CA THR A 589 7.85 4.59 0.80
C THR A 589 8.62 5.90 0.76
N SER A 590 8.05 6.91 0.10
CA SER A 590 8.61 8.27 0.06
C SER A 590 8.72 8.89 1.45
N GLY A 591 9.80 9.66 1.67
CA GLY A 591 10.04 10.33 2.94
C GLY A 591 10.48 9.42 4.09
N LEU A 592 10.72 8.13 3.86
CA LEU A 592 11.32 7.22 4.82
C LEU A 592 12.78 6.92 4.49
N GLY A 593 13.67 7.03 5.49
CA GLY A 593 15.09 6.78 5.31
C GLY A 593 15.78 7.82 4.43
N GLU A 594 16.98 7.52 3.95
CA GLU A 594 17.77 8.42 3.10
C GLU A 594 17.52 8.18 1.61
N VAL A 595 17.19 6.95 1.27
CA VAL A 595 16.99 6.52 -0.10
C VAL A 595 15.61 5.93 -0.28
N TYR A 596 14.74 6.69 -0.94
CA TYR A 596 13.33 6.38 -1.11
C TYR A 596 12.84 6.76 -2.51
N PRO A 597 11.61 6.33 -2.92
CA PRO A 597 10.99 6.77 -4.16
C PRO A 597 10.81 8.27 -4.17
N VAL A 598 11.35 8.93 -5.20
CA VAL A 598 11.21 10.38 -5.38
C VAL A 598 10.31 10.75 -6.55
N THR A 599 9.85 9.73 -7.29
CA THR A 599 8.93 9.91 -8.41
C THR A 599 7.84 8.86 -8.37
N PHE A 600 6.61 9.29 -8.34
CA PHE A 600 5.43 8.43 -8.43
C PHE A 600 4.29 9.19 -9.08
N LEU A 601 3.33 8.45 -9.62
CA LEU A 601 2.17 9.03 -10.26
C LEU A 601 1.24 9.64 -9.20
N ASP A 602 1.50 10.89 -8.87
CA ASP A 602 0.71 11.68 -7.93
C ASP A 602 0.40 13.05 -8.54
N LEU A 603 -0.79 13.22 -9.09
CA LEU A 603 -1.14 14.43 -9.82
C LEU A 603 -1.00 15.71 -8.98
N PRO A 604 -1.40 15.76 -7.71
CA PRO A 604 -1.19 16.96 -6.89
C PRO A 604 0.29 17.32 -6.80
N SER A 605 1.16 16.35 -6.60
CA SER A 605 2.59 16.55 -6.47
C SER A 605 3.27 17.13 -7.71
N TYR A 606 2.66 16.99 -8.89
CA TYR A 606 3.22 17.58 -10.11
C TYR A 606 3.05 19.10 -10.21
N VAL A 607 2.14 19.66 -9.41
CA VAL A 607 1.68 21.04 -9.59
C VAL A 607 1.56 21.85 -8.29
N ASP A 608 1.92 21.24 -7.15
CA ASP A 608 1.87 21.92 -5.84
C ASP A 608 2.99 22.98 -5.67
N GLY A 609 3.96 23.01 -6.58
CA GLY A 609 5.06 23.95 -6.55
C GLY A 609 6.12 23.65 -5.49
N ILE A 610 6.05 22.50 -4.82
CA ILE A 610 7.00 22.02 -3.83
C ILE A 610 7.96 21.05 -4.53
N ALA A 611 9.26 21.23 -4.31
CA ALA A 611 10.26 20.41 -5.01
C ALA A 611 10.26 18.95 -4.56
N GLU A 612 9.99 18.72 -3.28
CA GLU A 612 9.93 17.39 -2.67
C GLU A 612 8.57 16.75 -2.90
N TYR A 613 8.57 15.45 -3.18
CA TYR A 613 7.34 14.68 -3.25
C TYR A 613 6.75 14.45 -1.87
N VAL A 614 5.43 14.35 -1.81
CA VAL A 614 4.70 14.06 -0.58
C VAL A 614 5.21 12.76 0.06
N PRO A 615 5.47 12.74 1.37
CA PRO A 615 5.88 11.52 2.07
C PRO A 615 4.71 10.55 2.28
N GLY A 616 5.04 9.30 2.54
CA GLY A 616 4.07 8.27 2.87
C GLY A 616 3.49 7.52 1.67
N ILE A 617 3.97 7.79 0.46
CA ILE A 617 3.50 7.12 -0.76
C ILE A 617 4.41 5.93 -1.10
N SER A 618 3.79 4.78 -1.35
CA SER A 618 4.50 3.57 -1.77
C SER A 618 3.94 3.08 -3.10
N PRO A 619 4.72 3.14 -4.18
CA PRO A 619 4.33 2.57 -5.47
C PRO A 619 4.08 1.07 -5.37
N TYR A 620 3.12 0.54 -6.12
CA TYR A 620 2.75 -0.87 -5.98
C TYR A 620 3.46 -1.81 -6.96
N ARG A 621 4.09 -1.32 -8.02
CA ARG A 621 4.67 -2.17 -9.08
C ARG A 621 6.18 -2.14 -9.14
N TRP A 622 6.84 -2.40 -8.03
CA TRP A 622 8.30 -2.38 -7.92
C TRP A 622 9.05 -3.30 -8.89
N ASN A 623 8.37 -4.23 -9.50
CA ASN A 623 9.00 -5.29 -10.28
C ASN A 623 8.15 -5.77 -11.47
N TYR A 624 7.09 -5.06 -11.83
CA TYR A 624 6.15 -5.53 -12.86
C TYR A 624 6.69 -5.39 -14.28
N GLY A 625 7.54 -4.45 -14.53
CA GLY A 625 8.07 -4.24 -15.87
C GLY A 625 8.72 -2.88 -15.99
N MET A 626 9.72 -2.82 -16.80
CA MET A 626 10.40 -1.57 -17.10
C MET A 626 9.50 -0.72 -18.00
N PRO A 627 9.19 0.53 -17.65
CA PRO A 627 8.44 1.43 -18.52
C PRO A 627 9.12 1.58 -19.89
N TRP A 628 8.32 1.80 -20.94
CA TRP A 628 8.84 1.88 -22.30
C TRP A 628 10.00 2.88 -22.44
N LYS A 629 9.87 4.06 -21.86
CA LYS A 629 10.93 5.07 -21.88
C LYS A 629 12.22 4.61 -21.20
N ALA A 630 12.11 3.86 -20.12
CA ALA A 630 13.27 3.25 -19.49
C ALA A 630 13.90 2.17 -20.39
N VAL A 631 13.09 1.36 -21.05
CA VAL A 631 13.57 0.38 -22.05
C VAL A 631 14.27 1.09 -23.21
N GLU A 632 13.73 2.21 -23.67
CA GLU A 632 14.35 3.04 -24.71
C GLU A 632 15.69 3.62 -24.25
N MET A 633 15.73 4.21 -23.05
CA MET A 633 16.94 4.83 -22.50
C MET A 633 18.05 3.82 -22.19
N VAL A 634 17.70 2.69 -21.60
CA VAL A 634 18.67 1.69 -21.10
C VAL A 634 19.04 0.67 -22.17
N PHE A 635 18.11 0.30 -23.04
CA PHE A 635 18.28 -0.79 -24.01
C PHE A 635 18.08 -0.37 -25.46
N GLY A 636 17.98 0.92 -25.76
CA GLY A 636 17.71 1.39 -27.11
C GLY A 636 16.39 0.88 -27.68
N GLY A 637 15.39 0.63 -26.81
CA GLY A 637 14.07 0.13 -27.18
C GLY A 637 13.93 -1.41 -27.22
N ASP A 638 14.98 -2.16 -26.92
CA ASP A 638 14.93 -3.63 -26.95
C ASP A 638 14.24 -4.22 -25.71
N LYS A 639 12.94 -4.47 -25.82
CA LYS A 639 12.12 -5.11 -24.77
C LYS A 639 12.61 -6.51 -24.38
N ARG A 640 13.21 -7.24 -25.30
CA ARG A 640 13.67 -8.59 -25.05
C ARG A 640 14.85 -8.58 -24.09
N ARG A 641 15.78 -7.65 -24.25
CA ARG A 641 16.87 -7.44 -23.29
C ARG A 641 16.37 -7.02 -21.92
N ALA A 642 15.42 -6.08 -21.88
CA ALA A 642 14.80 -5.67 -20.62
C ALA A 642 14.12 -6.83 -19.87
N SER A 643 13.48 -7.75 -20.61
CA SER A 643 12.81 -8.91 -20.01
C SER A 643 13.76 -9.94 -19.39
N GLN A 644 15.03 -9.89 -19.70
CA GLN A 644 16.06 -10.76 -19.13
C GLN A 644 16.67 -10.27 -17.83
N TRP A 645 16.37 -9.03 -17.46
CA TRP A 645 16.83 -8.49 -16.18
C TRP A 645 16.13 -9.17 -15.00
N PRO A 646 16.82 -9.29 -13.85
CA PRO A 646 16.17 -9.74 -12.62
C PRO A 646 14.94 -8.89 -12.29
N ILE A 647 13.91 -9.51 -11.76
CA ILE A 647 12.60 -8.89 -11.55
C ILE A 647 12.72 -7.59 -10.73
N TRP A 648 13.45 -7.63 -9.61
CA TRP A 648 13.64 -6.46 -8.73
C TRP A 648 14.53 -5.37 -9.31
N ARG A 649 15.16 -5.59 -10.45
CA ARG A 649 15.99 -4.59 -11.16
C ARG A 649 15.22 -3.84 -12.24
N ARG A 650 13.96 -4.16 -12.44
CA ARG A 650 13.12 -3.55 -13.47
C ARG A 650 12.42 -2.27 -13.03
N TRP A 651 12.52 -1.90 -11.75
CA TRP A 651 11.98 -0.67 -11.23
C TRP A 651 13.05 0.42 -11.18
N GLY A 652 12.63 1.66 -11.43
CA GLY A 652 13.46 2.85 -11.28
C GLY A 652 12.57 4.06 -10.99
N ASN A 653 13.15 5.09 -10.39
CA ASN A 653 12.51 6.37 -10.17
C ASN A 653 12.35 7.11 -11.50
N LEU A 654 11.29 6.82 -12.24
CA LEU A 654 10.96 7.49 -13.49
C LEU A 654 9.68 8.27 -13.31
N GLU A 655 9.76 9.56 -13.35
CA GLU A 655 8.61 10.44 -13.25
C GLU A 655 7.70 10.26 -14.45
N ASN A 656 6.40 10.38 -14.19
CA ASN A 656 5.34 10.42 -15.19
C ASN A 656 5.34 9.23 -16.16
N GLN A 657 5.90 8.12 -15.74
CA GLN A 657 6.11 7.00 -16.64
C GLN A 657 5.08 5.94 -16.50
N THR A 658 3.92 6.25 -16.16
CA THR A 658 2.90 5.25 -16.28
C THR A 658 2.50 4.55 -14.99
N VAL A 659 1.28 4.30 -14.95
CA VAL A 659 0.56 3.28 -14.19
C VAL A 659 1.43 2.05 -13.85
N ALA A 660 2.38 1.70 -14.72
CA ALA A 660 3.12 0.45 -14.54
C ALA A 660 4.20 0.45 -13.47
N ALA A 661 4.84 1.57 -13.18
CA ALA A 661 6.00 1.59 -12.28
C ALA A 661 5.88 2.60 -11.13
N SER A 662 5.06 3.61 -11.28
CA SER A 662 5.00 4.74 -10.33
C SER A 662 3.62 4.97 -9.72
N GLU A 663 2.60 4.22 -10.13
CA GLU A 663 1.27 4.30 -9.54
C GLU A 663 1.21 3.62 -8.18
N TYR A 664 0.28 4.06 -7.36
CA TYR A 664 -0.06 3.49 -6.06
C TYR A 664 -1.57 3.53 -5.86
N THR A 665 -2.06 2.83 -4.87
CA THR A 665 -3.41 2.98 -4.35
C THR A 665 -3.37 3.11 -2.83
N VAL A 666 -4.18 4.00 -2.30
CA VAL A 666 -4.22 4.27 -0.85
C VAL A 666 -4.52 3.01 -0.05
N TRP A 667 -5.40 2.15 -0.55
CA TRP A 667 -5.86 0.95 0.15
C TRP A 667 -4.97 -0.29 -0.05
N GLU A 668 -4.14 -0.34 -1.10
CA GLU A 668 -3.29 -1.50 -1.37
C GLU A 668 -1.89 -1.36 -0.80
N THR A 669 -1.37 -0.14 -0.70
CA THR A 669 0.01 0.06 -0.29
C THR A 669 0.17 0.92 0.95
N ILE A 670 -0.54 2.05 1.06
CA ILE A 670 -0.37 2.99 2.18
C ILE A 670 -1.03 2.44 3.45
N ALA A 671 -2.31 2.08 3.39
CA ALA A 671 -3.02 1.59 4.56
C ALA A 671 -2.46 0.27 5.13
N PRO A 672 -2.08 -0.74 4.31
CA PRO A 672 -1.37 -1.90 4.84
C PRO A 672 -0.05 -1.57 5.52
N ALA A 673 0.72 -0.62 4.98
CA ALA A 673 1.96 -0.18 5.59
C ALA A 673 1.71 0.52 6.93
N ALA A 674 0.72 1.41 7.00
CA ALA A 674 0.28 2.04 8.24
C ALA A 674 -0.19 1.01 9.27
N SER A 675 -1.01 0.03 8.87
CA SER A 675 -1.53 -0.99 9.78
C SER A 675 -0.42 -1.87 10.37
N VAL A 676 0.52 -2.33 9.56
CA VAL A 676 1.62 -3.18 10.04
C VAL A 676 2.58 -2.39 10.93
N THR A 677 2.98 -1.18 10.53
CA THR A 677 3.84 -0.35 11.37
C THR A 677 3.15 0.07 12.66
N GLY A 678 1.84 0.39 12.62
CA GLY A 678 1.02 0.64 13.78
C GLY A 678 0.94 -0.56 14.74
N TYR A 679 0.91 -1.78 14.21
CA TYR A 679 0.96 -2.99 15.03
C TYR A 679 2.31 -3.20 15.69
N LEU A 680 3.39 -2.80 15.02
CA LEU A 680 4.77 -2.93 15.50
C LEU A 680 5.17 -1.84 16.51
N LEU A 681 4.30 -0.85 16.79
CA LEU A 681 4.57 0.18 17.80
C LEU A 681 4.81 -0.48 19.15
N MET A 682 5.94 -0.17 19.74
CA MET A 682 6.28 -0.60 21.09
C MET A 682 6.39 0.64 21.98
N PRO A 683 5.71 0.70 23.12
CA PRO A 683 5.97 1.74 24.09
C PRO A 683 7.45 1.74 24.49
N SER A 684 8.07 2.90 24.52
CA SER A 684 9.47 3.05 24.94
C SER A 684 9.66 2.42 26.33
N GLY A 685 10.62 1.51 26.46
CA GLY A 685 10.94 0.83 27.72
C GLY A 685 10.01 -0.32 28.11
N THR A 686 9.03 -0.67 27.29
CA THR A 686 8.18 -1.84 27.57
C THR A 686 8.85 -3.08 26.96
N PRO A 687 9.12 -4.13 27.75
CA PRO A 687 9.60 -5.39 27.18
C PRO A 687 8.55 -5.95 26.23
N PRO A 688 8.94 -6.71 25.21
CA PRO A 688 7.98 -7.35 24.31
C PRO A 688 6.99 -8.16 25.17
N PRO A 689 5.71 -8.21 24.77
CA PRO A 689 4.73 -8.97 25.53
C PRO A 689 5.27 -10.40 25.70
N LYS A 690 5.31 -10.86 26.95
CA LYS A 690 5.68 -12.25 27.22
C LYS A 690 4.77 -13.12 26.37
N ARG A 691 5.38 -14.03 25.64
CA ARG A 691 4.66 -15.03 24.84
C ARG A 691 3.59 -15.66 25.75
N PRO A 692 2.33 -15.54 25.45
CA PRO A 692 1.34 -16.37 26.13
C PRO A 692 1.73 -17.83 25.88
N PRO A 693 1.55 -18.73 26.84
CA PRO A 693 1.82 -20.13 26.62
C PRO A 693 1.09 -20.55 25.35
N PRO A 694 1.72 -21.38 24.49
CA PRO A 694 1.08 -21.82 23.28
C PRO A 694 -0.28 -22.45 23.69
N ALA A 695 -1.35 -21.87 23.18
CA ALA A 695 -2.66 -22.47 23.38
C ALA A 695 -2.61 -23.85 22.75
N GLN A 696 -2.85 -24.89 23.52
CA GLN A 696 -2.89 -26.25 23.04
C GLN A 696 -4.03 -26.43 22.01
N ASP A 697 -5.07 -25.65 22.17
CA ASP A 697 -6.19 -25.58 21.24
C ASP A 697 -6.44 -24.10 20.89
N LEU A 698 -6.45 -23.78 19.59
CA LEU A 698 -6.76 -22.42 19.13
C LEU A 698 -8.11 -21.90 19.65
N ARG A 699 -8.99 -22.82 20.06
CA ARG A 699 -10.27 -22.50 20.70
C ARG A 699 -10.13 -21.80 22.06
N ASP A 700 -8.99 -21.96 22.70
CA ASP A 700 -8.71 -21.40 24.03
C ASP A 700 -8.12 -19.97 23.95
N LEU A 701 -7.85 -19.49 22.74
CA LEU A 701 -7.36 -18.12 22.55
C LEU A 701 -8.51 -17.11 22.69
N PRO A 702 -8.31 -16.03 23.46
CA PRO A 702 -9.28 -14.94 23.48
C PRO A 702 -9.52 -14.42 22.06
N GLY A 703 -10.80 -14.38 21.67
CA GLY A 703 -11.18 -13.91 20.35
C GLY A 703 -10.87 -14.84 19.17
N TYR A 704 -10.27 -15.99 19.39
CA TYR A 704 -9.91 -16.93 18.34
C TYR A 704 -11.08 -17.25 17.39
N TRP A 705 -12.19 -17.63 17.97
CA TRP A 705 -13.41 -18.02 17.26
C TRP A 705 -14.20 -16.83 16.70
N LEU A 706 -13.76 -15.62 17.01
CA LEU A 706 -14.28 -14.38 16.45
C LEU A 706 -13.58 -13.98 15.17
N LEU A 707 -12.50 -14.68 14.87
CA LEU A 707 -11.71 -14.42 13.69
C LEU A 707 -12.20 -15.36 12.61
N PRO A 708 -12.99 -14.91 11.64
CA PRO A 708 -13.58 -15.74 10.60
C PRO A 708 -12.56 -16.43 9.74
#